data_f09d9abf6c52ebefb8d51d8ec008f101
#
_entry.id   f09d9abf6c52ebefb8d51d8ec008f101
#
_cell.length_a   1.000
_cell.length_b   1.000
_cell.length_c   1.000
_cell.angle_alpha   90.00
_cell.angle_beta   90.00
_cell.angle_gamma   90.00
#
_symmetry.space_group_name_H-M   'P 1'
#
loop_
_entity.id
_entity.type
_entity.pdbx_description
1 polymer ?
#
loop_
_entity_poly.entity_id
_entity_poly.type
_entity_poly.pdbx_seq_one_letter_code
_entity_poly.pdbx_strand_id
1 'polypeptide(L)'
;MKVVVVESPAKAKTINKYLGRDYEVIASFGHIRDLPPKDGSVDPEQDFHMVWELADRGASRVSEIAKAVKGADKLILATDPDREGEAISWHVLEALTARKALKGIPVERVTFNAITKASVEQAMRKPREIDQALVDAYLARRALDYLVGFNLSPVLWRKLPGARSAGRVQSVALRLVVEREMEIERFKPREYWTLIATLTTADGATFEARLVGADGKRIQRLDVGTGEEAAAFKRDLELATFQVASVEAKPAKRHPQPPFTTSTLQQEASRKLGMAPAQTMRVAQRLYEGVDVGGETVGIITYMRTDGVDMAPEAIQDARRVIGKEFGDRYVPDVPRKYSVKAKNAQEAHEAVRPTDMGRLPKMVARHLEPEQAKLYDLIWTRTMASQMESAELERTTVDVTAKVGPRTIDLRATGQVVKFDGFLTLYQEGKDDEEDEESRRLPPMKAGDPLARERISSTQHFTEPPPRYSEASLVKRMEELGIGRPSTYAAVLQTLRDREYVKIEKKRLQPEDKGRLVTGFLESFFRRYVEYDFTAGLEEQLDRVSNAEIDWRAVLRDFWRDFSAAIGETKELRVADVLEALNGLLGPHIFPNKGDGSNPRTCPTCGSGQLSLKLGKFGAFIGCSNYPECKYTRQLSASGVDGDGDGSSAEGGQPGVRVLGDDPATGLPVTLRDGRFGPFLQLGEASAEKGAEKPKRSSLPKGLSPSDVDLNKALALLALPREVARHPETGEPILANLGRFGPYVQHGKTYANLGKDDDVLEIGANRAIDLIVAKEQGGGRGRPAADPGRPLGKDEASGRDLVVKAGKYGPYVTDGEVNATLSKTMSAEALTLDEAIALVNAKRAAGGGKPAKRGAVRKGSARAASGDKPAAKKTAAKKPAAKKAAAKTSSAG
;
A
#
# COMPACT_ATOMS: atom_id res chain seq x y z
N MET A 1 -5.46 -35.68 27.14
CA MET A 1 -5.71 -34.90 25.90
C MET A 1 -4.68 -33.78 25.79
N LYS A 2 -4.08 -33.55 24.64
CA LYS A 2 -3.07 -32.50 24.41
C LYS A 2 -3.71 -31.31 23.71
N VAL A 3 -3.42 -30.11 24.19
CA VAL A 3 -3.94 -28.88 23.58
C VAL A 3 -2.88 -28.27 22.63
N VAL A 4 -3.27 -27.95 21.41
CA VAL A 4 -2.41 -27.33 20.38
C VAL A 4 -2.95 -25.95 20.07
N VAL A 5 -2.11 -24.93 20.13
CA VAL A 5 -2.49 -23.56 19.77
C VAL A 5 -1.81 -23.16 18.47
N VAL A 6 -2.60 -22.68 17.52
CA VAL A 6 -2.18 -22.14 16.23
C VAL A 6 -2.75 -20.74 16.03
N GLU A 7 -2.30 -19.97 15.02
CA GLU A 7 -2.75 -18.60 14.85
C GLU A 7 -4.08 -18.45 14.10
N SER A 8 -4.45 -19.39 13.24
CA SER A 8 -5.65 -19.24 12.39
C SER A 8 -6.63 -20.42 12.48
N PRO A 9 -7.95 -20.18 12.30
CA PRO A 9 -8.96 -21.24 12.27
C PRO A 9 -8.77 -22.24 11.11
N ALA A 10 -8.26 -21.76 9.97
CA ALA A 10 -8.00 -22.62 8.81
C ALA A 10 -6.91 -23.64 9.16
N LYS A 11 -5.81 -23.17 9.75
CA LYS A 11 -4.71 -23.99 10.23
C LYS A 11 -5.17 -24.97 11.31
N ALA A 12 -5.99 -24.49 12.27
CA ALA A 12 -6.56 -25.36 13.28
C ALA A 12 -7.38 -26.50 12.69
N LYS A 13 -8.24 -26.20 11.73
CA LYS A 13 -9.07 -27.21 11.04
C LYS A 13 -8.22 -28.25 10.31
N THR A 14 -7.17 -27.82 9.61
CA THR A 14 -6.27 -28.69 8.85
C THR A 14 -5.47 -29.59 9.79
N ILE A 15 -4.82 -29.04 10.80
CA ILE A 15 -3.96 -29.78 11.73
C ILE A 15 -4.78 -30.75 12.60
N ASN A 16 -5.98 -30.37 13.04
CA ASN A 16 -6.84 -31.22 13.84
C ASN A 16 -7.21 -32.53 13.11
N LYS A 17 -7.37 -32.47 11.77
CA LYS A 17 -7.59 -33.68 10.95
C LYS A 17 -6.39 -34.62 10.95
N TYR A 18 -5.17 -34.10 11.08
CA TYR A 18 -3.95 -34.92 11.06
C TYR A 18 -3.63 -35.57 12.41
N LEU A 19 -3.89 -34.85 13.51
CA LEU A 19 -3.48 -35.27 14.83
C LEU A 19 -4.47 -36.23 15.53
N GLY A 20 -5.74 -36.23 15.09
CA GLY A 20 -6.76 -37.14 15.63
C GLY A 20 -7.32 -36.73 17.00
N ARG A 21 -8.01 -37.68 17.69
CA ARG A 21 -8.85 -37.40 18.89
C ARG A 21 -8.08 -37.11 20.17
N ASP A 22 -6.80 -37.40 20.21
CA ASP A 22 -5.95 -37.16 21.40
C ASP A 22 -5.51 -35.72 21.53
N TYR A 23 -5.82 -34.89 20.52
CA TYR A 23 -5.46 -33.50 20.44
C TYR A 23 -6.67 -32.60 20.24
N GLU A 24 -6.66 -31.46 20.92
CA GLU A 24 -7.59 -30.36 20.69
C GLU A 24 -6.81 -29.18 20.10
N VAL A 25 -7.13 -28.79 18.88
CA VAL A 25 -6.43 -27.70 18.16
C VAL A 25 -7.27 -26.43 18.19
N ILE A 26 -6.73 -25.37 18.79
CA ILE A 26 -7.43 -24.09 19.02
C ILE A 26 -6.68 -22.97 18.30
N ALA A 27 -7.42 -22.04 17.68
CA ALA A 27 -6.85 -20.86 17.05
C ALA A 27 -6.80 -19.67 18.01
N SER A 28 -5.65 -18.97 18.07
CA SER A 28 -5.48 -17.70 18.79
C SER A 28 -6.09 -16.50 18.03
N PHE A 29 -6.29 -16.63 16.72
CA PHE A 29 -6.70 -15.56 15.80
C PHE A 29 -5.65 -14.44 15.69
N GLY A 30 -4.38 -14.82 15.58
CA GLY A 30 -3.23 -13.91 15.54
C GLY A 30 -2.78 -13.50 16.93
N HIS A 31 -2.28 -12.29 17.07
CA HIS A 31 -1.83 -11.75 18.36
C HIS A 31 -2.99 -11.57 19.34
N ILE A 32 -2.88 -12.19 20.51
CA ILE A 32 -3.88 -12.07 21.57
C ILE A 32 -3.72 -10.80 22.41
N ARG A 33 -2.57 -10.17 22.39
CA ARG A 33 -2.28 -8.89 23.03
C ARG A 33 -1.35 -8.03 22.17
N ASP A 34 -1.45 -6.71 22.29
CA ASP A 34 -0.62 -5.76 21.59
C ASP A 34 -0.33 -4.54 22.48
N LEU A 35 0.59 -3.68 22.02
CA LEU A 35 0.83 -2.38 22.66
C LEU A 35 -0.38 -1.47 22.43
N PRO A 36 -0.96 -0.87 23.47
CA PRO A 36 -2.04 0.10 23.29
C PRO A 36 -1.62 1.25 22.37
N PRO A 37 -2.51 1.75 21.49
CA PRO A 37 -2.21 2.86 20.60
C PRO A 37 -2.26 4.21 21.33
N LYS A 38 -1.50 4.34 22.41
CA LYS A 38 -1.39 5.54 23.24
C LYS A 38 0.07 5.77 23.64
N ASP A 39 0.45 7.01 23.89
CA ASP A 39 1.79 7.34 24.36
C ASP A 39 2.13 6.67 25.71
N GLY A 40 3.40 6.29 25.92
CA GLY A 40 3.87 5.64 27.13
C GLY A 40 3.67 4.12 27.19
N SER A 41 3.24 3.45 26.09
CA SER A 41 3.14 1.98 26.09
C SER A 41 4.50 1.27 25.97
N VAL A 42 5.54 1.98 25.55
CA VAL A 42 6.94 1.60 25.68
C VAL A 42 7.62 2.73 26.46
N ASP A 43 8.23 2.40 27.59
CA ASP A 43 8.85 3.38 28.47
C ASP A 43 10.39 3.27 28.42
N PRO A 44 11.07 4.20 27.71
CA PRO A 44 12.52 4.20 27.62
C PRO A 44 13.23 4.42 28.97
N GLU A 45 12.61 5.14 29.91
CA GLU A 45 13.19 5.43 31.25
C GLU A 45 13.14 4.19 32.17
N GLN A 46 12.28 3.23 31.87
CA GLN A 46 12.19 1.95 32.56
C GLN A 46 12.74 0.80 31.70
N ASP A 47 13.89 0.98 31.09
CA ASP A 47 14.59 0.00 30.24
C ASP A 47 13.69 -0.61 29.16
N PHE A 48 12.91 0.24 28.50
CA PHE A 48 11.95 -0.12 27.44
C PHE A 48 10.86 -1.08 27.89
N HIS A 49 10.43 -0.95 29.15
CA HIS A 49 9.28 -1.69 29.64
C HIS A 49 8.07 -1.50 28.74
N MET A 50 7.41 -2.59 28.36
CA MET A 50 6.26 -2.62 27.45
C MET A 50 4.98 -2.96 28.19
N VAL A 51 3.98 -2.10 28.05
CA VAL A 51 2.63 -2.33 28.60
C VAL A 51 1.79 -3.04 27.56
N TRP A 52 1.41 -4.27 27.84
CA TRP A 52 0.60 -5.09 26.92
C TRP A 52 -0.87 -5.07 27.31
N GLU A 53 -1.76 -4.85 26.35
CA GLU A 53 -3.20 -5.00 26.55
C GLU A 53 -3.72 -6.14 25.66
N LEU A 54 -4.77 -6.83 26.13
CA LEU A 54 -5.43 -7.86 25.33
C LEU A 54 -6.17 -7.20 24.16
N ALA A 55 -5.99 -7.75 22.96
CA ALA A 55 -6.74 -7.34 21.77
C ALA A 55 -8.26 -7.59 21.98
N ASP A 56 -9.11 -6.92 21.18
CA ASP A 56 -10.57 -6.97 21.32
C ASP A 56 -11.16 -8.38 21.55
N ARG A 57 -10.61 -9.38 20.86
CA ARG A 57 -11.02 -10.79 21.01
C ARG A 57 -10.06 -11.60 21.87
N GLY A 58 -8.95 -11.02 22.29
CA GLY A 58 -7.88 -11.71 23.03
C GLY A 58 -8.36 -12.28 24.35
N ALA A 59 -9.15 -11.53 25.11
CA ALA A 59 -9.68 -11.97 26.41
C ALA A 59 -10.53 -13.25 26.32
N SER A 60 -11.40 -13.35 25.30
CA SER A 60 -12.23 -14.53 25.06
C SER A 60 -11.39 -15.73 24.63
N ARG A 61 -10.38 -15.51 23.79
CA ARG A 61 -9.49 -16.57 23.30
C ARG A 61 -8.58 -17.12 24.40
N VAL A 62 -7.99 -16.24 25.18
CA VAL A 62 -7.21 -16.69 26.36
C VAL A 62 -8.09 -17.49 27.32
N SER A 63 -9.37 -17.11 27.50
CA SER A 63 -10.31 -17.85 28.35
C SER A 63 -10.66 -19.21 27.77
N GLU A 64 -10.83 -19.32 26.45
CA GLU A 64 -11.09 -20.58 25.75
C GLU A 64 -9.89 -21.51 25.85
N ILE A 65 -8.68 -21.03 25.55
CA ILE A 65 -7.44 -21.79 25.67
C ILE A 65 -7.21 -22.23 27.12
N ALA A 66 -7.42 -21.33 28.10
CA ALA A 66 -7.28 -21.64 29.52
C ALA A 66 -8.25 -22.72 29.99
N LYS A 67 -9.48 -22.79 29.46
CA LYS A 67 -10.44 -23.87 29.75
C LYS A 67 -9.99 -25.20 29.15
N ALA A 68 -9.52 -25.18 27.90
CA ALA A 68 -9.05 -26.40 27.22
C ALA A 68 -7.80 -26.97 27.88
N VAL A 69 -6.88 -26.12 28.32
CA VAL A 69 -5.64 -26.53 29.00
C VAL A 69 -5.92 -27.10 30.38
N LYS A 70 -7.03 -26.75 31.04
CA LYS A 70 -7.38 -27.27 32.36
C LYS A 70 -7.62 -28.78 32.29
N GLY A 71 -6.69 -29.55 32.84
CA GLY A 71 -6.73 -31.02 32.82
C GLY A 71 -6.12 -31.64 31.55
N ALA A 72 -5.46 -30.82 30.71
CA ALA A 72 -4.68 -31.33 29.59
C ALA A 72 -3.34 -31.93 30.07
N ASP A 73 -2.79 -32.88 29.31
CA ASP A 73 -1.48 -33.49 29.58
C ASP A 73 -0.33 -32.53 29.26
N LYS A 74 -0.53 -31.70 28.22
CA LYS A 74 0.44 -30.65 27.82
C LYS A 74 -0.21 -29.60 26.91
N LEU A 75 0.45 -28.44 26.84
CA LEU A 75 0.17 -27.37 25.86
C LEU A 75 1.25 -27.37 24.79
N ILE A 76 0.87 -27.38 23.52
CA ILE A 76 1.76 -27.30 22.36
C ILE A 76 1.47 -26.01 21.61
N LEU A 77 2.48 -25.16 21.44
CA LEU A 77 2.39 -23.91 20.70
C LEU A 77 2.92 -24.17 19.29
N ALA A 78 2.01 -24.17 18.29
CA ALA A 78 2.30 -24.56 16.91
C ALA A 78 2.00 -23.43 15.91
N THR A 79 2.39 -22.20 16.27
CA THR A 79 2.31 -21.01 15.43
C THR A 79 3.39 -21.03 14.34
N ASP A 80 3.34 -20.10 13.38
CA ASP A 80 4.28 -20.01 12.27
C ASP A 80 5.76 -19.99 12.73
N PRO A 81 6.70 -20.40 11.87
CA PRO A 81 8.10 -20.55 12.24
C PRO A 81 8.85 -19.21 12.35
N ASP A 82 8.26 -18.09 11.93
CA ASP A 82 8.90 -16.78 11.98
C ASP A 82 8.84 -16.11 13.37
N ARG A 83 9.52 -14.96 13.52
CA ARG A 83 9.53 -14.20 14.77
C ARG A 83 8.14 -13.72 15.22
N GLU A 84 7.20 -13.49 14.29
CA GLU A 84 5.81 -13.15 14.63
C GLU A 84 5.10 -14.35 15.27
N GLY A 85 5.26 -15.54 14.70
CA GLY A 85 4.70 -16.76 15.26
C GLY A 85 5.32 -17.12 16.62
N GLU A 86 6.63 -16.90 16.80
CA GLU A 86 7.30 -17.09 18.10
C GLU A 86 6.75 -16.13 19.16
N ALA A 87 6.53 -14.86 18.77
CA ALA A 87 5.93 -13.86 19.66
C ALA A 87 4.47 -14.17 20.01
N ILE A 88 3.68 -14.70 19.06
CA ILE A 88 2.31 -15.16 19.35
C ILE A 88 2.34 -16.28 20.40
N SER A 89 3.23 -17.26 20.23
CA SER A 89 3.44 -18.35 21.20
C SER A 89 3.80 -17.80 22.57
N TRP A 90 4.75 -16.88 22.64
CA TRP A 90 5.17 -16.22 23.87
C TRP A 90 4.03 -15.44 24.52
N HIS A 91 3.25 -14.68 23.75
CA HIS A 91 2.10 -13.94 24.28
C HIS A 91 1.01 -14.86 24.85
N VAL A 92 0.78 -16.03 24.23
CA VAL A 92 -0.15 -17.04 24.75
C VAL A 92 0.38 -17.61 26.08
N LEU A 93 1.65 -17.97 26.12
CA LEU A 93 2.29 -18.49 27.34
C LEU A 93 2.17 -17.50 28.51
N GLU A 94 2.56 -16.24 28.28
CA GLU A 94 2.51 -15.17 29.28
C GLU A 94 1.08 -14.94 29.80
N ALA A 95 0.09 -14.85 28.88
CA ALA A 95 -1.29 -14.62 29.26
C ALA A 95 -1.91 -15.77 30.06
N LEU A 96 -1.54 -17.01 29.77
CA LEU A 96 -1.98 -18.19 30.53
C LEU A 96 -1.26 -18.30 31.89
N THR A 97 0.02 -17.95 31.93
CA THR A 97 0.82 -17.89 33.16
C THR A 97 0.26 -16.86 34.14
N ALA A 98 -0.05 -15.64 33.64
CA ALA A 98 -0.68 -14.59 34.43
C ALA A 98 -2.03 -15.04 35.06
N ARG A 99 -2.77 -15.92 34.35
CA ARG A 99 -4.02 -16.53 34.86
C ARG A 99 -3.81 -17.78 35.72
N LYS A 100 -2.57 -18.18 35.94
CA LYS A 100 -2.23 -19.41 36.67
C LYS A 100 -2.85 -20.68 36.06
N ALA A 101 -3.08 -20.67 34.74
CA ALA A 101 -3.77 -21.76 34.03
C ALA A 101 -2.83 -22.94 33.71
N LEU A 102 -1.50 -22.75 33.78
CA LEU A 102 -0.47 -23.73 33.39
C LEU A 102 0.15 -24.49 34.57
N LYS A 103 -0.51 -24.53 35.76
CA LYS A 103 0.07 -25.18 36.93
C LYS A 103 0.25 -26.68 36.68
N GLY A 104 1.51 -27.14 36.59
CA GLY A 104 1.87 -28.53 36.38
C GLY A 104 1.68 -29.05 34.95
N ILE A 105 1.44 -28.16 33.99
CA ILE A 105 1.25 -28.51 32.59
C ILE A 105 2.51 -28.13 31.80
N PRO A 106 3.22 -29.07 31.17
CA PRO A 106 4.37 -28.78 30.33
C PRO A 106 3.93 -28.03 29.06
N VAL A 107 4.77 -27.05 28.64
CA VAL A 107 4.56 -26.27 27.42
C VAL A 107 5.67 -26.60 26.43
N GLU A 108 5.30 -26.92 25.21
CA GLU A 108 6.22 -27.23 24.13
C GLU A 108 5.95 -26.33 22.93
N ARG A 109 6.99 -25.98 22.18
CA ARG A 109 6.93 -25.25 20.93
C ARG A 109 7.22 -26.19 19.75
N VAL A 110 6.41 -26.09 18.71
CA VAL A 110 6.54 -26.92 17.51
C VAL A 110 6.46 -26.02 16.28
N THR A 111 7.38 -26.18 15.34
CA THR A 111 7.43 -25.43 14.08
C THR A 111 7.49 -26.38 12.89
N PHE A 112 6.86 -25.98 11.79
CA PHE A 112 6.88 -26.69 10.51
C PHE A 112 6.78 -25.73 9.33
N ASN A 113 7.50 -26.02 8.26
CA ASN A 113 7.51 -25.18 7.05
C ASN A 113 6.37 -25.50 6.09
N ALA A 114 5.66 -26.59 6.29
CA ALA A 114 4.55 -27.02 5.45
C ALA A 114 3.44 -27.66 6.30
N ILE A 115 2.18 -27.38 5.98
CA ILE A 115 1.02 -27.96 6.68
C ILE A 115 0.56 -29.21 5.92
N THR A 116 1.44 -30.21 5.93
CA THR A 116 1.14 -31.58 5.47
C THR A 116 1.12 -32.52 6.66
N LYS A 117 0.43 -33.66 6.53
CA LYS A 117 0.37 -34.65 7.60
C LYS A 117 1.76 -35.09 8.05
N ALA A 118 2.64 -35.43 7.12
CA ALA A 118 4.01 -35.86 7.40
C ALA A 118 4.83 -34.80 8.14
N SER A 119 4.80 -33.54 7.66
CA SER A 119 5.52 -32.44 8.30
C SER A 119 5.02 -32.18 9.72
N VAL A 120 3.70 -32.14 9.93
CA VAL A 120 3.11 -31.91 11.25
C VAL A 120 3.45 -33.06 12.20
N GLU A 121 3.31 -34.32 11.80
CA GLU A 121 3.65 -35.48 12.65
C GLU A 121 5.15 -35.52 12.97
N GLN A 122 6.02 -35.19 12.01
CA GLN A 122 7.46 -35.11 12.23
C GLN A 122 7.81 -34.02 13.24
N ALA A 123 7.22 -32.82 13.09
CA ALA A 123 7.43 -31.71 13.99
C ALA A 123 6.96 -32.03 15.42
N MET A 124 5.81 -32.71 15.59
CA MET A 124 5.30 -33.13 16.89
C MET A 124 6.23 -34.13 17.63
N ARG A 125 7.13 -34.78 16.90
CA ARG A 125 8.16 -35.69 17.50
C ARG A 125 9.43 -34.94 17.93
N LYS A 126 9.59 -33.66 17.52
CA LYS A 126 10.77 -32.84 17.80
C LYS A 126 10.36 -31.50 18.40
N PRO A 127 9.68 -31.47 19.54
CA PRO A 127 9.32 -30.24 20.20
C PRO A 127 10.59 -29.54 20.73
N ARG A 128 10.50 -28.21 20.87
CA ARG A 128 11.53 -27.38 21.50
C ARG A 128 10.90 -26.43 22.52
N GLU A 129 11.70 -25.65 23.17
CA GLU A 129 11.25 -24.48 23.94
C GLU A 129 10.99 -23.29 23.02
N ILE A 130 10.34 -22.25 23.54
CA ILE A 130 10.21 -20.97 22.86
C ILE A 130 11.62 -20.38 22.69
N ASP A 131 11.93 -19.92 21.50
CA ASP A 131 13.19 -19.26 21.19
C ASP A 131 13.13 -17.80 21.66
N GLN A 132 13.82 -17.52 22.78
CA GLN A 132 13.81 -16.21 23.40
C GLN A 132 14.48 -15.16 22.49
N ALA A 133 15.48 -15.52 21.69
CA ALA A 133 16.13 -14.58 20.79
C ALA A 133 15.19 -14.08 19.67
N LEU A 134 14.35 -14.95 19.13
CA LEU A 134 13.30 -14.57 18.19
C LEU A 134 12.24 -13.68 18.84
N VAL A 135 11.85 -13.96 20.09
CA VAL A 135 10.94 -13.11 20.87
C VAL A 135 11.57 -11.73 21.09
N ASP A 136 12.83 -11.67 21.50
CA ASP A 136 13.56 -10.44 21.77
C ASP A 136 13.69 -9.58 20.50
N ALA A 137 13.94 -10.19 19.36
CA ALA A 137 13.96 -9.49 18.06
C ALA A 137 12.59 -8.93 17.67
N TYR A 138 11.51 -9.67 17.96
CA TYR A 138 10.15 -9.15 17.79
C TYR A 138 9.88 -7.96 18.72
N LEU A 139 10.24 -8.07 20.00
CA LEU A 139 10.08 -7.00 21.00
C LEU A 139 10.85 -5.76 20.58
N ALA A 140 12.11 -5.91 20.16
CA ALA A 140 12.94 -4.82 19.67
C ALA A 140 12.29 -4.12 18.48
N ARG A 141 11.85 -4.87 17.48
CA ARG A 141 11.16 -4.32 16.30
C ARG A 141 9.89 -3.58 16.70
N ARG A 142 9.05 -4.21 17.52
CA ARG A 142 7.78 -3.63 17.96
C ARG A 142 7.99 -2.32 18.75
N ALA A 143 9.00 -2.29 19.63
CA ALA A 143 9.38 -1.09 20.35
C ALA A 143 9.89 0.02 19.43
N LEU A 144 10.79 -0.29 18.48
CA LEU A 144 11.32 0.68 17.52
C LEU A 144 10.20 1.30 16.68
N ASP A 145 9.33 0.46 16.11
CA ASP A 145 8.23 0.95 15.27
C ASP A 145 7.23 1.79 16.08
N TYR A 146 7.00 1.40 17.35
CA TYR A 146 6.17 2.17 18.29
C TYR A 146 6.82 3.54 18.60
N LEU A 147 8.08 3.54 19.06
CA LEU A 147 8.80 4.76 19.45
C LEU A 147 8.91 5.75 18.29
N VAL A 148 9.25 5.27 17.10
CA VAL A 148 9.30 6.12 15.89
C VAL A 148 7.91 6.66 15.56
N GLY A 149 6.91 5.80 15.49
CA GLY A 149 5.55 6.18 15.11
C GLY A 149 4.92 7.20 16.06
N PHE A 150 5.01 6.97 17.37
CA PHE A 150 4.37 7.80 18.40
C PHE A 150 5.12 9.10 18.69
N ASN A 151 6.42 9.18 18.40
CA ASN A 151 7.18 10.42 18.58
C ASN A 151 7.25 11.26 17.32
N LEU A 152 7.43 10.64 16.14
CA LEU A 152 7.62 11.38 14.89
C LEU A 152 6.28 11.85 14.27
N SER A 153 5.22 11.02 14.34
CA SER A 153 3.93 11.40 13.76
C SER A 153 3.31 12.65 14.41
N PRO A 154 3.35 12.87 15.74
CA PRO A 154 2.91 14.12 16.37
C PRO A 154 3.74 15.34 15.95
N VAL A 155 5.03 15.19 15.66
CA VAL A 155 5.85 16.27 15.10
C VAL A 155 5.33 16.66 13.72
N LEU A 156 5.09 15.67 12.86
CA LEU A 156 4.50 15.92 11.54
C LEU A 156 3.16 16.64 11.64
N TRP A 157 2.24 16.21 12.50
CA TRP A 157 0.92 16.86 12.62
C TRP A 157 1.00 18.32 13.05
N ARG A 158 1.96 18.64 13.91
CA ARG A 158 2.16 20.03 14.39
C ARG A 158 2.85 20.91 13.37
N LYS A 159 3.80 20.35 12.60
CA LYS A 159 4.65 21.14 11.68
C LYS A 159 4.17 21.08 10.22
N LEU A 160 3.45 20.01 9.82
CA LEU A 160 2.90 19.78 8.49
C LEU A 160 1.41 19.41 8.58
N PRO A 161 0.50 20.38 8.67
CA PRO A 161 -0.93 20.12 8.64
C PRO A 161 -1.32 19.30 7.39
N GLY A 162 -2.06 18.20 7.60
CA GLY A 162 -2.45 17.27 6.54
C GLY A 162 -1.55 16.04 6.38
N ALA A 163 -0.33 16.02 6.94
CA ALA A 163 0.47 14.81 7.06
C ALA A 163 -0.20 13.80 8.00
N ARG A 164 -0.06 12.49 7.72
CA ARG A 164 -0.75 11.46 8.51
C ARG A 164 0.16 10.74 9.48
N SER A 165 1.22 10.09 9.01
CA SER A 165 2.16 9.39 9.86
C SER A 165 3.52 9.22 9.19
N ALA A 166 4.55 9.05 10.00
CA ALA A 166 5.83 8.54 9.59
C ALA A 166 6.14 7.23 10.31
N GLY A 167 7.01 6.42 9.73
CA GLY A 167 7.47 5.19 10.31
C GLY A 167 8.80 4.78 9.70
N ARG A 168 9.56 3.97 10.41
CA ARG A 168 10.94 3.63 10.10
C ARG A 168 11.15 3.13 8.66
N VAL A 169 10.42 2.11 8.23
CA VAL A 169 10.53 1.53 6.89
C VAL A 169 9.68 2.29 5.86
N GLN A 170 8.46 2.69 6.23
CA GLN A 170 7.55 3.36 5.30
C GLN A 170 8.08 4.69 4.78
N SER A 171 8.77 5.48 5.63
CA SER A 171 9.30 6.78 5.24
C SER A 171 10.45 6.65 4.25
N VAL A 172 11.26 5.60 4.42
CA VAL A 172 12.38 5.30 3.51
C VAL A 172 11.88 4.76 2.16
N ALA A 173 10.86 3.92 2.18
CA ALA A 173 10.21 3.46 0.95
C ALA A 173 9.54 4.63 0.19
N LEU A 174 8.92 5.58 0.91
CA LEU A 174 8.38 6.80 0.30
C LEU A 174 9.48 7.65 -0.33
N ARG A 175 10.62 7.80 0.35
CA ARG A 175 11.78 8.53 -0.16
C ARG A 175 12.27 7.97 -1.48
N LEU A 176 12.36 6.65 -1.64
CA LEU A 176 12.73 6.01 -2.93
C LEU A 176 11.82 6.45 -4.08
N VAL A 177 10.49 6.51 -3.82
CA VAL A 177 9.53 6.93 -4.85
C VAL A 177 9.66 8.43 -5.16
N VAL A 178 9.84 9.27 -4.14
CA VAL A 178 10.00 10.72 -4.31
C VAL A 178 11.30 11.05 -5.03
N GLU A 179 12.43 10.45 -4.65
CA GLU A 179 13.72 10.66 -5.31
C GLU A 179 13.67 10.25 -6.79
N ARG A 180 13.03 9.10 -7.11
CA ARG A 180 12.84 8.67 -8.49
C ARG A 180 12.05 9.70 -9.30
N GLU A 181 11.02 10.28 -8.73
CA GLU A 181 10.25 11.32 -9.40
C GLU A 181 11.07 12.59 -9.60
N MET A 182 11.90 12.96 -8.61
CA MET A 182 12.82 14.09 -8.75
C MET A 182 13.91 13.83 -9.80
N GLU A 183 14.37 12.58 -9.96
CA GLU A 183 15.29 12.19 -11.04
C GLU A 183 14.62 12.39 -12.42
N ILE A 184 13.37 11.94 -12.55
CA ILE A 184 12.59 12.08 -13.78
C ILE A 184 12.38 13.58 -14.14
N GLU A 185 12.02 14.41 -13.18
CA GLU A 185 11.78 15.85 -13.36
C GLU A 185 13.05 16.63 -13.74
N ARG A 186 14.22 16.20 -13.24
CA ARG A 186 15.50 16.81 -13.57
C ARG A 186 16.13 16.30 -14.85
N PHE A 187 15.57 15.21 -15.39
CA PHE A 187 16.11 14.57 -16.58
C PHE A 187 15.99 15.47 -17.79
N LYS A 188 17.08 15.56 -18.55
CA LYS A 188 17.13 16.28 -19.82
C LYS A 188 17.30 15.29 -20.95
N PRO A 189 16.29 15.12 -21.83
CA PRO A 189 16.41 14.27 -22.99
C PRO A 189 17.59 14.68 -23.85
N ARG A 190 18.37 13.69 -24.29
CA ARG A 190 19.46 13.90 -25.24
C ARG A 190 19.11 13.18 -26.52
N GLU A 191 19.17 13.91 -27.63
CA GLU A 191 18.97 13.39 -28.97
C GLU A 191 20.08 12.41 -29.35
N TYR A 192 19.72 11.35 -30.02
CA TYR A 192 20.62 10.43 -30.68
C TYR A 192 19.93 9.74 -31.85
N TRP A 193 20.72 9.23 -32.77
CA TRP A 193 20.23 8.60 -33.98
C TRP A 193 20.73 7.17 -34.10
N THR A 194 19.87 6.30 -34.59
CA THR A 194 20.22 4.92 -34.93
C THR A 194 20.18 4.76 -36.44
N LEU A 195 21.26 4.22 -37.00
CA LEU A 195 21.32 3.86 -38.41
C LEU A 195 21.29 2.33 -38.54
N ILE A 196 20.38 1.87 -39.36
CA ILE A 196 20.17 0.44 -39.64
C ILE A 196 20.20 0.23 -41.15
N ALA A 197 21.06 -0.68 -41.60
CA ALA A 197 21.06 -1.16 -42.96
C ALA A 197 20.28 -2.47 -43.05
N THR A 198 19.25 -2.52 -43.87
CA THR A 198 18.62 -3.76 -44.32
C THR A 198 19.39 -4.29 -45.49
N LEU A 199 19.99 -5.45 -45.31
CA LEU A 199 20.91 -6.09 -46.26
C LEU A 199 20.35 -7.44 -46.69
N THR A 200 20.68 -7.84 -47.95
CA THR A 200 20.22 -9.08 -48.55
C THR A 200 21.44 -9.93 -48.92
N THR A 201 21.40 -11.20 -48.53
CA THR A 201 22.39 -12.20 -48.91
C THR A 201 22.23 -12.63 -50.37
N ALA A 202 23.19 -13.32 -50.94
CA ALA A 202 23.11 -13.86 -52.29
C ALA A 202 21.91 -14.81 -52.49
N ASP A 203 21.46 -15.49 -51.45
CA ASP A 203 20.32 -16.40 -51.49
C ASP A 203 18.97 -15.65 -51.32
N GLY A 204 18.97 -14.31 -51.28
CA GLY A 204 17.79 -13.50 -51.16
C GLY A 204 17.24 -13.32 -49.72
N ALA A 205 17.90 -13.81 -48.71
CA ALA A 205 17.49 -13.64 -47.31
C ALA A 205 17.92 -12.25 -46.79
N THR A 206 16.99 -11.58 -46.11
CA THR A 206 17.22 -10.23 -45.57
C THR A 206 17.49 -10.23 -44.08
N PHE A 207 18.32 -9.30 -43.63
CA PHE A 207 18.60 -9.06 -42.23
C PHE A 207 18.96 -7.60 -41.97
N GLU A 208 18.91 -7.17 -40.71
CA GLU A 208 19.22 -5.81 -40.31
C GLU A 208 20.59 -5.75 -39.60
N ALA A 209 21.42 -4.80 -39.97
CA ALA A 209 22.70 -4.53 -39.34
C ALA A 209 22.78 -3.07 -38.89
N ARG A 210 23.19 -2.85 -37.65
CA ARG A 210 23.26 -1.53 -37.02
C ARG A 210 24.66 -0.97 -37.10
N LEU A 211 24.79 0.35 -37.29
CA LEU A 211 26.05 1.10 -37.24
C LEU A 211 26.72 0.92 -35.86
N VAL A 212 27.99 0.49 -35.84
CA VAL A 212 28.79 0.28 -34.62
C VAL A 212 30.18 0.90 -34.70
N GLY A 213 30.63 1.35 -35.90
CA GLY A 213 31.96 1.93 -36.06
C GLY A 213 32.12 2.65 -37.39
N ALA A 214 33.11 3.51 -37.49
CA ALA A 214 33.55 4.13 -38.73
C ALA A 214 35.04 4.46 -38.65
N ASP A 215 35.79 4.18 -39.76
CA ASP A 215 37.21 4.49 -39.92
C ASP A 215 38.08 3.98 -38.73
N GLY A 216 37.76 2.77 -38.25
CA GLY A 216 38.44 2.11 -37.13
C GLY A 216 38.07 2.63 -35.75
N LYS A 217 37.14 3.57 -35.63
CA LYS A 217 36.63 4.09 -34.37
C LYS A 217 35.25 3.48 -34.05
N ARG A 218 35.08 3.00 -32.83
CA ARG A 218 33.79 2.50 -32.36
C ARG A 218 32.82 3.65 -32.16
N ILE A 219 31.61 3.50 -32.63
CA ILE A 219 30.48 4.42 -32.44
C ILE A 219 29.53 3.82 -31.37
N GLN A 220 29.30 4.55 -30.30
CA GLN A 220 28.37 4.18 -29.24
C GLN A 220 26.98 4.75 -29.54
N ARG A 221 26.00 4.31 -28.76
CA ARG A 221 24.58 4.66 -28.94
C ARG A 221 24.31 6.18 -29.05
N LEU A 222 25.07 7.00 -28.30
CA LEU A 222 24.84 8.45 -28.22
C LEU A 222 25.83 9.30 -29.02
N ASP A 223 26.70 8.65 -29.81
CA ASP A 223 27.78 9.37 -30.54
C ASP A 223 27.26 10.03 -31.83
N VAL A 224 26.17 9.51 -32.41
CA VAL A 224 25.47 10.19 -33.50
C VAL A 224 24.38 11.04 -32.88
N GLY A 225 24.69 12.31 -32.57
CA GLY A 225 23.88 13.18 -31.76
C GLY A 225 23.00 14.17 -32.56
N THR A 226 23.19 14.26 -33.87
CA THR A 226 22.45 15.20 -34.71
C THR A 226 21.91 14.55 -35.97
N GLY A 227 20.83 15.13 -36.50
CA GLY A 227 20.26 14.70 -37.78
C GLY A 227 21.21 14.91 -38.96
N GLU A 228 22.13 15.90 -38.90
CA GLU A 228 23.14 16.17 -39.97
C GLU A 228 24.18 15.02 -40.01
N GLU A 229 24.69 14.61 -38.85
CA GLU A 229 25.61 13.47 -38.74
C GLU A 229 24.95 12.18 -39.23
N ALA A 230 23.69 11.93 -38.82
CA ALA A 230 22.93 10.77 -39.26
C ALA A 230 22.69 10.77 -40.76
N ALA A 231 22.37 11.92 -41.34
CA ALA A 231 22.20 12.11 -42.79
C ALA A 231 23.51 11.91 -43.55
N ALA A 232 24.65 12.31 -42.99
CA ALA A 232 25.96 12.06 -43.57
C ALA A 232 26.29 10.54 -43.62
N PHE A 233 26.14 9.84 -42.50
CA PHE A 233 26.31 8.39 -42.49
C PHE A 233 25.32 7.65 -43.42
N LYS A 234 24.10 8.11 -43.49
CA LYS A 234 23.08 7.55 -44.37
C LYS A 234 23.49 7.68 -45.82
N ARG A 235 23.94 8.85 -46.27
CA ARG A 235 24.43 9.05 -47.64
C ARG A 235 25.65 8.20 -47.97
N ASP A 236 26.60 8.09 -47.02
CA ASP A 236 27.76 7.22 -47.20
C ASP A 236 27.36 5.74 -47.37
N LEU A 237 26.45 5.26 -46.50
CA LEU A 237 25.94 3.88 -46.54
C LEU A 237 25.10 3.62 -47.81
N GLU A 238 24.41 4.64 -48.33
CA GLU A 238 23.64 4.52 -49.59
C GLU A 238 24.55 4.36 -50.81
N LEU A 239 25.78 4.81 -50.73
CA LEU A 239 26.80 4.71 -51.79
C LEU A 239 27.78 3.57 -51.56
N ALA A 240 27.76 2.94 -50.39
CA ALA A 240 28.72 1.93 -50.03
C ALA A 240 28.46 0.58 -50.69
N THR A 241 29.55 -0.20 -50.80
CA THR A 241 29.51 -1.64 -51.07
C THR A 241 29.62 -2.39 -49.75
N PHE A 242 28.82 -3.42 -49.57
CA PHE A 242 28.72 -4.16 -48.32
C PHE A 242 29.33 -5.56 -48.45
N GLN A 243 30.09 -5.96 -47.44
CA GLN A 243 30.71 -7.28 -47.35
C GLN A 243 30.70 -7.78 -45.93
N VAL A 244 30.46 -9.08 -45.72
CA VAL A 244 30.60 -9.72 -44.41
C VAL A 244 32.06 -9.70 -44.00
N ALA A 245 32.40 -9.01 -42.92
CA ALA A 245 33.77 -8.98 -42.39
C ALA A 245 34.07 -10.19 -41.53
N SER A 246 33.14 -10.57 -40.67
CA SER A 246 33.28 -11.74 -39.80
C SER A 246 31.91 -12.31 -39.42
N VAL A 247 31.88 -13.60 -39.13
CA VAL A 247 30.74 -14.31 -38.57
C VAL A 247 31.21 -15.10 -37.35
N GLU A 248 30.74 -14.79 -36.20
CA GLU A 248 31.09 -15.45 -34.95
C GLU A 248 29.84 -16.07 -34.33
N ALA A 249 29.80 -17.40 -34.24
CA ALA A 249 28.74 -18.10 -33.51
C ALA A 249 29.30 -18.61 -32.18
N LYS A 250 28.72 -18.16 -31.07
CA LYS A 250 29.12 -18.55 -29.72
C LYS A 250 27.98 -19.30 -29.02
N PRO A 251 28.28 -20.47 -28.44
CA PRO A 251 27.31 -21.11 -27.56
C PRO A 251 27.15 -20.27 -26.31
N ALA A 252 25.88 -20.10 -25.87
CA ALA A 252 25.51 -19.43 -24.63
C ALA A 252 24.55 -20.32 -23.84
N LYS A 253 24.74 -20.39 -22.53
CA LYS A 253 23.81 -21.09 -21.65
C LYS A 253 23.02 -20.06 -20.83
N ARG A 254 21.72 -20.26 -20.77
CA ARG A 254 20.84 -19.51 -19.88
C ARG A 254 20.42 -20.43 -18.73
N HIS A 255 20.71 -20.02 -17.50
CA HIS A 255 20.43 -20.80 -16.31
C HIS A 255 19.10 -20.41 -15.70
N PRO A 256 18.34 -21.36 -15.13
CA PRO A 256 17.13 -21.04 -14.41
C PRO A 256 17.45 -20.29 -13.12
N GLN A 257 16.51 -19.45 -12.73
CA GLN A 257 16.57 -18.72 -11.47
C GLN A 257 16.16 -19.61 -10.29
N PRO A 258 16.51 -19.25 -9.03
CA PRO A 258 16.11 -19.98 -7.85
C PRO A 258 14.60 -20.05 -7.66
N PRO A 259 14.09 -20.96 -6.83
CA PRO A 259 12.72 -20.95 -6.36
C PRO A 259 12.38 -19.62 -5.70
N PHE A 260 11.11 -19.33 -5.51
CA PHE A 260 10.68 -18.05 -4.98
C PHE A 260 11.07 -17.81 -3.52
N THR A 261 11.56 -16.60 -3.26
CA THR A 261 11.46 -15.93 -1.96
C THR A 261 10.15 -15.14 -1.90
N THR A 262 9.79 -14.59 -0.74
CA THR A 262 8.64 -13.67 -0.61
C THR A 262 8.72 -12.51 -1.60
N SER A 263 9.89 -11.89 -1.70
CA SER A 263 10.11 -10.73 -2.56
C SER A 263 9.94 -11.10 -4.04
N THR A 264 10.63 -12.14 -4.51
CA THR A 264 10.54 -12.56 -5.91
C THR A 264 9.16 -13.08 -6.29
N LEU A 265 8.43 -13.71 -5.35
CA LEU A 265 7.04 -14.10 -5.55
C LEU A 265 6.14 -12.87 -5.74
N GLN A 266 6.28 -11.86 -4.89
CA GLN A 266 5.51 -10.62 -5.02
C GLN A 266 5.81 -9.89 -6.34
N GLN A 267 7.07 -9.87 -6.77
CA GLN A 267 7.49 -9.28 -8.03
C GLN A 267 6.84 -9.98 -9.23
N GLU A 268 6.98 -11.30 -9.32
CA GLU A 268 6.46 -12.06 -10.45
C GLU A 268 4.92 -12.14 -10.47
N ALA A 269 4.29 -12.23 -9.29
CA ALA A 269 2.83 -12.16 -9.20
C ALA A 269 2.29 -10.78 -9.64
N SER A 270 3.02 -9.70 -9.35
CA SER A 270 2.67 -8.37 -9.83
C SER A 270 2.81 -8.25 -11.35
N ARG A 271 3.92 -8.73 -11.92
CA ARG A 271 4.22 -8.66 -13.35
C ARG A 271 3.28 -9.54 -14.18
N LYS A 272 3.17 -10.82 -13.83
CA LYS A 272 2.47 -11.83 -14.62
C LYS A 272 0.97 -11.93 -14.34
N LEU A 273 0.58 -11.72 -13.07
CA LEU A 273 -0.80 -11.92 -12.63
C LEU A 273 -1.52 -10.61 -12.32
N GLY A 274 -0.79 -9.48 -12.28
CA GLY A 274 -1.35 -8.19 -11.89
C GLY A 274 -1.78 -8.11 -10.42
N MET A 275 -1.26 -9.02 -9.56
CA MET A 275 -1.59 -9.07 -8.14
C MET A 275 -0.72 -8.08 -7.36
N ALA A 276 -1.36 -7.20 -6.57
CA ALA A 276 -0.64 -6.37 -5.61
C ALA A 276 0.04 -7.24 -4.53
N PRO A 277 1.19 -6.80 -3.95
CA PRO A 277 1.90 -7.57 -2.93
C PRO A 277 1.03 -8.03 -1.76
N ALA A 278 0.15 -7.17 -1.25
CA ALA A 278 -0.79 -7.55 -0.17
C ALA A 278 -1.80 -8.63 -0.60
N GLN A 279 -2.24 -8.62 -1.85
CA GLN A 279 -3.12 -9.64 -2.42
C GLN A 279 -2.36 -10.97 -2.58
N THR A 280 -1.14 -10.91 -3.14
CA THR A 280 -0.27 -12.08 -3.29
C THR A 280 -0.05 -12.78 -1.96
N MET A 281 0.30 -12.03 -0.89
CA MET A 281 0.52 -12.62 0.43
C MET A 281 -0.74 -13.21 1.04
N ARG A 282 -1.90 -12.60 0.86
CA ARG A 282 -3.17 -13.13 1.34
C ARG A 282 -3.56 -14.43 0.64
N VAL A 283 -3.34 -14.52 -0.67
CA VAL A 283 -3.60 -15.74 -1.44
C VAL A 283 -2.60 -16.85 -1.06
N ALA A 284 -1.32 -16.51 -0.95
CA ALA A 284 -0.27 -17.44 -0.52
C ALA A 284 -0.54 -18.00 0.88
N GLN A 285 -1.00 -17.17 1.83
CA GLN A 285 -1.38 -17.60 3.17
C GLN A 285 -2.48 -18.67 3.13
N ARG A 286 -3.49 -18.52 2.28
CA ARG A 286 -4.55 -19.52 2.13
C ARG A 286 -4.02 -20.83 1.54
N LEU A 287 -3.13 -20.77 0.55
CA LEU A 287 -2.49 -21.96 -0.04
C LEU A 287 -1.62 -22.71 0.99
N TYR A 288 -0.98 -21.99 1.90
CA TYR A 288 -0.17 -22.54 2.97
C TYR A 288 -1.03 -23.17 4.09
N GLU A 289 -2.04 -22.43 4.59
CA GLU A 289 -2.86 -22.88 5.74
C GLU A 289 -3.74 -24.09 5.44
N GLY A 290 -4.09 -24.29 4.19
CA GLY A 290 -4.82 -25.44 3.70
C GLY A 290 -6.02 -25.10 2.83
N VAL A 291 -6.07 -25.74 1.70
CA VAL A 291 -7.16 -25.71 0.72
C VAL A 291 -7.72 -27.12 0.55
N ASP A 292 -8.98 -27.24 0.15
CA ASP A 292 -9.58 -28.54 -0.15
C ASP A 292 -9.16 -28.93 -1.58
N VAL A 293 -8.47 -30.05 -1.69
CA VAL A 293 -8.06 -30.62 -2.99
C VAL A 293 -8.66 -32.02 -3.10
N GLY A 294 -9.88 -32.07 -3.62
CA GLY A 294 -10.57 -33.34 -3.88
C GLY A 294 -10.98 -34.09 -2.61
N GLY A 295 -11.38 -33.35 -1.54
CA GLY A 295 -11.82 -33.92 -0.27
C GLY A 295 -10.73 -34.02 0.79
N GLU A 296 -9.47 -33.75 0.45
CA GLU A 296 -8.35 -33.59 1.37
C GLU A 296 -8.09 -32.11 1.61
N THR A 297 -8.12 -31.65 2.86
CA THR A 297 -7.68 -30.29 3.20
C THR A 297 -6.20 -30.33 3.53
N VAL A 298 -5.37 -29.64 2.75
CA VAL A 298 -3.90 -29.69 2.88
C VAL A 298 -3.27 -28.37 2.47
N GLY A 299 -2.17 -27.98 3.12
CA GLY A 299 -1.30 -26.89 2.66
C GLY A 299 -0.54 -27.32 1.42
N ILE A 300 -0.75 -26.61 0.30
CA ILE A 300 -0.17 -27.00 -1.00
C ILE A 300 1.10 -26.24 -1.35
N ILE A 301 1.49 -25.25 -0.54
CA ILE A 301 2.79 -24.59 -0.61
C ILE A 301 3.48 -24.58 0.75
N THR A 302 4.79 -24.38 0.75
CA THR A 302 5.59 -24.13 1.96
C THR A 302 5.31 -22.74 2.51
N TYR A 303 5.83 -22.43 3.69
CA TYR A 303 5.71 -21.13 4.32
C TYR A 303 6.19 -20.01 3.41
N MET A 304 5.36 -18.99 3.19
CA MET A 304 5.57 -17.99 2.13
C MET A 304 6.31 -16.73 2.60
N ARG A 305 6.58 -16.58 3.89
CA ARG A 305 7.41 -15.48 4.41
C ARG A 305 8.83 -16.00 4.61
N THR A 306 9.63 -15.96 3.57
CA THR A 306 11.00 -16.45 3.54
C THR A 306 11.84 -15.64 2.58
N ASP A 307 13.10 -15.47 2.90
CA ASP A 307 14.17 -15.00 2.04
C ASP A 307 15.09 -16.15 1.57
N GLY A 308 14.80 -17.38 2.02
CA GLY A 308 15.49 -18.59 1.61
C GLY A 308 15.18 -19.02 0.18
N VAL A 309 16.16 -19.61 -0.47
CA VAL A 309 16.06 -20.22 -1.82
C VAL A 309 16.35 -21.72 -1.81
N ASP A 310 16.66 -22.27 -0.64
CA ASP A 310 16.98 -23.69 -0.49
C ASP A 310 15.70 -24.55 -0.55
N MET A 311 15.87 -25.78 -0.97
CA MET A 311 14.82 -26.78 -0.98
C MET A 311 15.30 -28.03 -0.24
N ALA A 312 14.39 -28.68 0.50
CA ALA A 312 14.70 -29.95 1.13
C ALA A 312 15.16 -30.99 0.10
N PRO A 313 16.11 -31.86 0.44
CA PRO A 313 16.63 -32.86 -0.48
C PRO A 313 15.55 -33.74 -1.12
N GLU A 314 14.53 -34.10 -0.34
CA GLU A 314 13.39 -34.90 -0.78
C GLU A 314 12.55 -34.15 -1.81
N ALA A 315 12.36 -32.83 -1.63
CA ALA A 315 11.65 -31.97 -2.58
C ALA A 315 12.41 -31.83 -3.90
N ILE A 316 13.74 -31.73 -3.85
CA ILE A 316 14.58 -31.71 -5.06
C ILE A 316 14.45 -33.03 -5.83
N GLN A 317 14.49 -34.17 -5.12
CA GLN A 317 14.33 -35.49 -5.75
C GLN A 317 12.94 -35.64 -6.36
N ASP A 318 11.91 -35.20 -5.66
CA ASP A 318 10.54 -35.24 -6.19
C ASP A 318 10.37 -34.37 -7.42
N ALA A 319 10.91 -33.12 -7.41
CA ALA A 319 10.92 -32.25 -8.59
C ALA A 319 11.61 -32.92 -9.79
N ARG A 320 12.79 -33.50 -9.59
CA ARG A 320 13.54 -34.16 -10.67
C ARG A 320 12.79 -35.36 -11.24
N ARG A 321 12.12 -36.16 -10.37
CA ARG A 321 11.26 -37.27 -10.81
C ARG A 321 10.11 -36.79 -11.66
N VAL A 322 9.44 -35.72 -11.25
CA VAL A 322 8.31 -35.14 -12.00
C VAL A 322 8.79 -34.50 -13.31
N ILE A 323 9.97 -33.83 -13.34
CA ILE A 323 10.56 -33.30 -14.57
C ILE A 323 10.81 -34.42 -15.58
N GLY A 324 11.46 -35.51 -15.17
CA GLY A 324 11.71 -36.67 -16.05
C GLY A 324 10.42 -37.26 -16.61
N LYS A 325 9.38 -37.38 -15.79
CA LYS A 325 8.08 -37.92 -16.21
C LYS A 325 7.31 -36.98 -17.17
N GLU A 326 7.24 -35.70 -16.90
CA GLU A 326 6.39 -34.77 -17.66
C GLU A 326 7.11 -34.16 -18.88
N PHE A 327 8.45 -33.98 -18.84
CA PHE A 327 9.24 -33.33 -19.87
C PHE A 327 10.28 -34.23 -20.52
N GLY A 328 10.67 -35.32 -19.87
CA GLY A 328 11.67 -36.28 -20.33
C GLY A 328 13.04 -36.08 -19.69
N ASP A 329 13.89 -37.10 -19.76
CA ASP A 329 15.15 -37.18 -19.05
C ASP A 329 16.17 -36.09 -19.47
N ARG A 330 16.07 -35.61 -20.70
CA ARG A 330 16.95 -34.52 -21.19
C ARG A 330 16.79 -33.24 -20.43
N TYR A 331 15.62 -33.02 -19.79
CA TYR A 331 15.35 -31.82 -19.02
C TYR A 331 15.81 -31.93 -17.57
N VAL A 332 16.28 -33.09 -17.13
CA VAL A 332 16.83 -33.33 -15.80
C VAL A 332 18.33 -33.15 -15.82
N PRO A 333 18.91 -32.14 -15.17
CA PRO A 333 20.34 -31.97 -15.12
C PRO A 333 21.02 -33.15 -14.39
N ASP A 334 22.24 -33.49 -14.75
CA ASP A 334 22.98 -34.59 -14.13
C ASP A 334 23.11 -34.44 -12.61
N VAL A 335 23.36 -33.19 -12.15
CA VAL A 335 23.54 -32.85 -10.75
C VAL A 335 22.36 -31.97 -10.30
N PRO A 336 21.78 -32.24 -9.11
CA PRO A 336 20.76 -31.39 -8.54
C PRO A 336 21.22 -29.94 -8.41
N ARG A 337 20.39 -28.99 -8.82
CA ARG A 337 20.72 -27.57 -8.70
C ARG A 337 20.59 -27.11 -7.27
N LYS A 338 21.60 -26.43 -6.79
CA LYS A 338 21.62 -25.76 -5.47
C LYS A 338 21.80 -24.27 -5.68
N TYR A 339 21.07 -23.51 -4.91
CA TYR A 339 21.11 -22.04 -4.92
C TYR A 339 21.58 -21.55 -3.57
N SER A 340 22.27 -20.45 -3.54
CA SER A 340 22.67 -19.76 -2.30
C SER A 340 22.06 -18.37 -2.26
N VAL A 341 21.65 -17.95 -1.09
CA VAL A 341 21.16 -16.60 -0.86
C VAL A 341 22.33 -15.62 -0.98
N LYS A 342 22.20 -14.62 -1.85
CA LYS A 342 23.18 -13.52 -1.95
C LYS A 342 22.82 -12.35 -1.02
N ALA A 343 21.66 -12.39 -0.37
CA ALA A 343 21.23 -11.36 0.55
C ALA A 343 22.17 -11.33 1.76
N LYS A 344 22.70 -10.14 2.08
CA LYS A 344 23.59 -9.92 3.23
C LYS A 344 23.00 -10.38 4.57
N ASN A 345 21.69 -10.52 4.63
CA ASN A 345 20.91 -10.68 5.86
C ASN A 345 19.80 -11.72 5.68
N ALA A 346 20.16 -12.93 5.21
CA ALA A 346 19.21 -14.03 5.16
C ALA A 346 18.77 -14.38 6.58
N GLN A 347 17.54 -14.05 6.91
CA GLN A 347 16.90 -14.33 8.17
C GLN A 347 16.38 -15.76 8.15
N GLU A 348 16.85 -16.60 9.08
CA GLU A 348 16.38 -17.95 9.28
C GLU A 348 16.52 -18.86 8.03
N ALA A 349 17.05 -20.05 8.19
CA ALA A 349 17.20 -21.05 7.14
C ALA A 349 15.85 -21.67 6.75
N HIS A 350 14.92 -20.84 6.28
CA HIS A 350 13.64 -21.31 5.77
C HIS A 350 13.80 -21.79 4.33
N GLU A 351 13.03 -22.83 3.99
CA GLU A 351 12.91 -23.24 2.59
C GLU A 351 12.28 -22.13 1.74
N ALA A 352 12.58 -22.19 0.44
CA ALA A 352 11.91 -21.38 -0.58
C ALA A 352 10.39 -21.64 -0.60
N VAL A 353 9.66 -20.69 -1.16
CA VAL A 353 8.23 -20.87 -1.47
C VAL A 353 8.10 -21.87 -2.63
N ARG A 354 7.62 -23.06 -2.34
CA ARG A 354 7.48 -24.18 -3.28
C ARG A 354 6.21 -24.99 -3.03
N PRO A 355 5.76 -25.82 -3.98
CA PRO A 355 4.73 -26.82 -3.73
C PRO A 355 5.17 -27.80 -2.65
N THR A 356 4.22 -28.26 -1.83
CA THR A 356 4.47 -29.32 -0.84
C THR A 356 4.58 -30.70 -1.47
N ASP A 357 4.03 -30.87 -2.67
CA ASP A 357 4.04 -32.08 -3.49
C ASP A 357 4.13 -31.67 -4.97
N MET A 358 5.26 -32.00 -5.62
CA MET A 358 5.51 -31.64 -7.01
C MET A 358 4.61 -32.40 -8.00
N GLY A 359 4.09 -33.55 -7.60
CA GLY A 359 3.15 -34.35 -8.37
C GLY A 359 1.76 -33.73 -8.47
N ARG A 360 1.44 -32.75 -7.66
CA ARG A 360 0.18 -31.98 -7.76
C ARG A 360 0.27 -30.93 -8.86
N LEU A 361 0.15 -31.37 -10.11
CA LEU A 361 0.25 -30.48 -11.26
C LEU A 361 -0.81 -29.37 -11.22
N PRO A 362 -0.52 -28.14 -11.65
CA PRO A 362 -1.46 -27.02 -11.62
C PRO A 362 -2.82 -27.33 -12.25
N LYS A 363 -2.83 -27.99 -13.40
CA LYS A 363 -4.06 -28.41 -14.12
C LYS A 363 -4.94 -29.37 -13.29
N MET A 364 -4.35 -30.14 -12.38
CA MET A 364 -5.09 -31.09 -11.54
C MET A 364 -5.76 -30.40 -10.34
N VAL A 365 -5.10 -29.42 -9.76
CA VAL A 365 -5.60 -28.71 -8.57
C VAL A 365 -6.47 -27.51 -8.89
N ALA A 366 -6.33 -26.91 -10.09
CA ALA A 366 -7.03 -25.69 -10.47
C ALA A 366 -8.55 -25.78 -10.32
N ARG A 367 -9.16 -26.94 -10.57
CA ARG A 367 -10.62 -27.17 -10.45
C ARG A 367 -11.13 -27.10 -8.99
N HIS A 368 -10.23 -27.16 -8.01
CA HIS A 368 -10.52 -27.15 -6.58
C HIS A 368 -10.19 -25.82 -5.93
N LEU A 369 -9.53 -24.91 -6.68
CA LEU A 369 -9.02 -23.65 -6.18
C LEU A 369 -9.84 -22.49 -6.73
N GLU A 370 -9.88 -21.40 -5.97
CA GLU A 370 -10.34 -20.11 -6.49
C GLU A 370 -9.40 -19.64 -7.62
N PRO A 371 -9.89 -18.86 -8.60
CA PRO A 371 -9.07 -18.45 -9.75
C PRO A 371 -7.73 -17.79 -9.39
N GLU A 372 -7.71 -16.95 -8.36
CA GLU A 372 -6.48 -16.31 -7.87
C GLU A 372 -5.52 -17.32 -7.24
N GLN A 373 -6.04 -18.27 -6.49
CA GLN A 373 -5.26 -19.35 -5.87
C GLN A 373 -4.64 -20.25 -6.94
N ALA A 374 -5.42 -20.62 -7.96
CA ALA A 374 -4.94 -21.45 -9.06
C ALA A 374 -3.80 -20.77 -9.83
N LYS A 375 -3.95 -19.48 -10.16
CA LYS A 375 -2.91 -18.71 -10.87
C LYS A 375 -1.63 -18.58 -10.03
N LEU A 376 -1.76 -18.30 -8.75
CA LEU A 376 -0.59 -18.14 -7.88
C LEU A 376 0.11 -19.49 -7.65
N TYR A 377 -0.65 -20.57 -7.47
CA TYR A 377 -0.08 -21.92 -7.35
C TYR A 377 0.65 -22.34 -8.62
N ASP A 378 0.07 -22.09 -9.79
CA ASP A 378 0.70 -22.36 -11.09
C ASP A 378 2.04 -21.61 -11.21
N LEU A 379 2.07 -20.33 -10.85
CA LEU A 379 3.28 -19.52 -10.87
C LEU A 379 4.36 -20.10 -9.93
N ILE A 380 3.99 -20.52 -8.71
CA ILE A 380 4.92 -21.12 -7.74
C ILE A 380 5.43 -22.47 -8.25
N TRP A 381 4.54 -23.31 -8.76
CA TRP A 381 4.88 -24.64 -9.27
C TRP A 381 5.84 -24.55 -10.47
N THR A 382 5.49 -23.72 -11.48
CA THR A 382 6.30 -23.57 -12.70
C THR A 382 7.68 -23.02 -12.40
N ARG A 383 7.80 -22.06 -11.49
CA ARG A 383 9.09 -21.51 -11.08
C ARG A 383 9.94 -22.54 -10.34
N THR A 384 9.32 -23.30 -9.42
CA THR A 384 10.00 -24.33 -8.65
C THR A 384 10.53 -25.43 -9.56
N MET A 385 9.69 -25.93 -10.47
CA MET A 385 10.09 -26.95 -11.44
C MET A 385 11.19 -26.44 -12.36
N ALA A 386 11.03 -25.25 -12.94
CA ALA A 386 12.03 -24.63 -13.80
C ALA A 386 13.40 -24.49 -13.09
N SER A 387 13.41 -24.19 -11.79
CA SER A 387 14.64 -24.08 -11.00
C SER A 387 15.46 -25.38 -10.97
N GLN A 388 14.83 -26.54 -11.13
CA GLN A 388 15.46 -27.85 -11.11
C GLN A 388 15.64 -28.47 -12.51
N MET A 389 15.28 -27.73 -13.58
CA MET A 389 15.44 -28.18 -14.97
C MET A 389 16.82 -27.83 -15.54
N GLU A 390 17.16 -28.50 -16.68
CA GLU A 390 18.39 -28.22 -17.42
C GLU A 390 18.40 -26.79 -17.99
N SER A 391 19.58 -26.23 -18.15
CA SER A 391 19.80 -24.91 -18.73
C SER A 391 19.39 -24.88 -20.19
N ALA A 392 18.85 -23.74 -20.64
CA ALA A 392 18.63 -23.51 -22.06
C ALA A 392 19.98 -23.30 -22.76
N GLU A 393 20.14 -23.94 -23.92
CA GLU A 393 21.30 -23.80 -24.79
C GLU A 393 20.95 -22.94 -25.98
N LEU A 394 21.67 -21.85 -26.10
CA LEU A 394 21.47 -20.82 -27.10
C LEU A 394 22.74 -20.75 -27.98
N GLU A 395 22.55 -20.39 -29.21
CA GLU A 395 23.67 -20.01 -30.09
C GLU A 395 23.48 -18.54 -30.47
N ARG A 396 24.40 -17.70 -30.04
CA ARG A 396 24.42 -16.29 -30.39
C ARG A 396 25.36 -16.09 -31.57
N THR A 397 24.80 -15.64 -32.70
CA THR A 397 25.54 -15.31 -33.90
C THR A 397 25.71 -13.80 -33.98
N THR A 398 26.96 -13.35 -34.11
CA THR A 398 27.28 -11.95 -34.37
C THR A 398 27.90 -11.90 -35.77
N VAL A 399 27.39 -11.03 -36.62
CA VAL A 399 27.89 -10.77 -37.97
C VAL A 399 28.38 -9.34 -38.05
N ASP A 400 29.65 -9.16 -38.29
CA ASP A 400 30.19 -7.85 -38.59
C ASP A 400 30.16 -7.63 -40.09
N VAL A 401 29.69 -6.52 -40.54
CA VAL A 401 29.61 -6.12 -41.94
C VAL A 401 30.39 -4.83 -42.13
N THR A 402 31.25 -4.84 -43.14
CA THR A 402 32.01 -3.66 -43.57
C THR A 402 31.34 -3.04 -44.78
N ALA A 403 31.02 -1.77 -44.67
CA ALA A 403 30.56 -0.92 -45.78
C ALA A 403 31.68 0.01 -46.22
N LYS A 404 32.09 -0.08 -47.50
CA LYS A 404 33.16 0.73 -48.07
C LYS A 404 32.58 1.79 -49.02
N VAL A 405 33.01 3.05 -48.82
CA VAL A 405 32.65 4.18 -49.68
C VAL A 405 33.89 5.08 -49.88
N GLY A 406 34.49 5.04 -51.06
CA GLY A 406 35.78 5.69 -51.30
C GLY A 406 36.85 5.24 -50.28
N PRO A 407 37.53 6.15 -49.57
CA PRO A 407 38.51 5.78 -48.54
C PRO A 407 37.91 5.43 -47.20
N ARG A 408 36.61 5.65 -46.96
CA ARG A 408 35.96 5.44 -45.70
C ARG A 408 35.51 3.98 -45.53
N THR A 409 35.59 3.53 -44.29
CA THR A 409 35.08 2.21 -43.85
C THR A 409 34.09 2.41 -42.75
N ILE A 410 32.89 1.87 -42.90
CA ILE A 410 31.82 1.94 -41.91
C ILE A 410 31.53 0.51 -41.48
N ASP A 411 31.49 0.29 -40.17
CA ASP A 411 31.26 -1.01 -39.58
C ASP A 411 29.83 -1.11 -39.05
N LEU A 412 29.15 -2.15 -39.49
CA LEU A 412 27.81 -2.49 -39.07
C LEU A 412 27.84 -3.85 -38.38
N ARG A 413 26.87 -4.06 -37.43
CA ARG A 413 26.76 -5.33 -36.72
C ARG A 413 25.33 -5.81 -36.72
N ALA A 414 25.14 -7.07 -37.03
CA ALA A 414 23.91 -7.82 -36.83
C ALA A 414 24.13 -8.84 -35.71
N THR A 415 23.16 -9.00 -34.83
CA THR A 415 23.18 -10.00 -33.78
C THR A 415 21.90 -10.83 -33.86
N GLY A 416 22.03 -12.14 -33.85
CA GLY A 416 20.90 -13.05 -33.79
C GLY A 416 21.10 -14.14 -32.74
N GLN A 417 20.02 -14.75 -32.31
CA GLN A 417 20.03 -15.81 -31.34
C GLN A 417 19.11 -16.95 -31.76
N VAL A 418 19.59 -18.17 -31.61
CA VAL A 418 18.81 -19.37 -31.87
C VAL A 418 18.82 -20.25 -30.64
N VAL A 419 17.64 -20.70 -30.23
CA VAL A 419 17.49 -21.67 -29.15
C VAL A 419 17.81 -23.06 -29.72
N LYS A 420 18.88 -23.70 -29.27
CA LYS A 420 19.26 -25.09 -29.67
C LYS A 420 18.54 -26.10 -28.78
N PHE A 421 18.38 -25.77 -27.50
CA PHE A 421 17.65 -26.54 -26.53
C PHE A 421 16.99 -25.57 -25.56
N ASP A 422 15.70 -25.68 -25.42
CA ASP A 422 14.89 -24.74 -24.62
C ASP A 422 15.07 -24.92 -23.10
N GLY A 423 15.40 -26.14 -22.63
CA GLY A 423 15.61 -26.41 -21.23
C GLY A 423 14.45 -25.88 -20.35
N PHE A 424 14.77 -25.16 -19.30
CA PHE A 424 13.75 -24.59 -18.41
C PHE A 424 12.84 -23.54 -19.07
N LEU A 425 13.24 -22.96 -20.20
CA LEU A 425 12.43 -21.98 -20.92
C LEU A 425 11.13 -22.56 -21.49
N THR A 426 11.07 -23.90 -21.66
CA THR A 426 9.84 -24.59 -22.07
C THR A 426 8.71 -24.39 -21.05
N LEU A 427 9.06 -24.14 -19.79
CA LEU A 427 8.11 -24.03 -18.69
C LEU A 427 8.02 -22.61 -18.13
N TYR A 428 9.12 -21.88 -18.04
CA TYR A 428 9.14 -20.62 -17.32
C TYR A 428 10.08 -19.57 -17.96
N GLN A 429 9.53 -18.37 -18.14
CA GLN A 429 10.30 -17.16 -18.44
C GLN A 429 9.94 -16.11 -17.41
N GLU A 430 10.92 -15.29 -16.99
CA GLU A 430 10.64 -14.19 -16.05
C GLU A 430 9.83 -13.08 -16.68
N GLY A 431 8.96 -12.46 -15.88
CA GLY A 431 8.26 -11.25 -16.27
C GLY A 431 9.21 -10.04 -16.25
N LYS A 432 9.02 -9.12 -17.18
CA LYS A 432 9.73 -7.83 -17.24
C LYS A 432 8.76 -6.71 -16.88
N ASP A 433 9.27 -5.62 -16.29
CA ASP A 433 8.48 -4.43 -15.98
C ASP A 433 8.23 -3.57 -17.23
N ASP A 434 9.16 -3.62 -18.18
CA ASP A 434 9.10 -2.94 -19.47
C ASP A 434 9.45 -3.93 -20.59
N GLU A 435 8.82 -3.79 -21.75
CA GLU A 435 9.12 -4.60 -22.93
C GLU A 435 10.47 -4.14 -23.49
N GLU A 436 11.49 -4.96 -23.34
CA GLU A 436 12.73 -4.82 -24.10
C GLU A 436 12.63 -5.71 -25.35
N ASP A 437 12.89 -5.14 -26.50
CA ASP A 437 13.04 -5.88 -27.73
C ASP A 437 14.21 -6.86 -27.57
N GLU A 438 13.93 -8.13 -27.24
CA GLU A 438 14.92 -9.17 -27.38
C GLU A 438 15.12 -9.45 -28.87
N GLU A 439 16.32 -9.21 -29.36
CA GLU A 439 16.76 -9.60 -30.70
C GLU A 439 16.78 -11.12 -30.83
N SER A 440 15.61 -11.74 -30.90
CA SER A 440 15.40 -13.18 -31.04
C SER A 440 15.36 -13.61 -32.51
N ARG A 441 15.96 -12.80 -33.41
CA ARG A 441 15.90 -13.10 -34.84
C ARG A 441 17.02 -14.05 -35.22
N ARG A 442 16.72 -15.09 -35.98
CA ARG A 442 17.69 -15.94 -36.60
C ARG A 442 18.33 -15.20 -37.79
N LEU A 443 19.67 -15.09 -37.80
CA LEU A 443 20.37 -14.56 -38.95
C LEU A 443 20.46 -15.61 -40.06
N PRO A 444 20.42 -15.20 -41.33
CA PRO A 444 20.68 -16.12 -42.46
C PRO A 444 22.11 -16.66 -42.40
N PRO A 445 22.41 -17.83 -42.99
CA PRO A 445 23.73 -18.36 -43.05
C PRO A 445 24.60 -17.47 -43.93
N MET A 446 25.78 -17.09 -43.44
CA MET A 446 26.76 -16.21 -44.11
C MET A 446 28.16 -16.63 -43.77
N LYS A 447 29.12 -16.24 -44.61
CA LYS A 447 30.55 -16.44 -44.40
C LYS A 447 31.29 -15.11 -44.57
N ALA A 448 32.46 -15.01 -43.90
CA ALA A 448 33.34 -13.88 -44.11
C ALA A 448 33.73 -13.76 -45.62
N GLY A 449 33.62 -12.58 -46.15
CA GLY A 449 33.87 -12.31 -47.57
C GLY A 449 32.60 -12.29 -48.45
N ASP A 450 31.46 -12.75 -47.97
CA ASP A 450 30.22 -12.77 -48.75
C ASP A 450 29.78 -11.31 -49.08
N PRO A 451 29.48 -11.05 -50.35
CA PRO A 451 28.94 -9.76 -50.78
C PRO A 451 27.46 -9.65 -50.32
N LEU A 452 27.06 -8.45 -49.94
CA LEU A 452 25.69 -8.17 -49.52
C LEU A 452 25.08 -7.07 -50.39
N ALA A 453 23.84 -7.26 -50.80
CA ALA A 453 23.06 -6.24 -51.49
C ALA A 453 22.35 -5.34 -50.48
N ARG A 454 22.41 -4.05 -50.72
CA ARG A 454 21.67 -3.09 -49.90
C ARG A 454 20.20 -3.06 -50.37
N GLU A 455 19.30 -3.28 -49.45
CA GLU A 455 17.86 -3.05 -49.67
C GLU A 455 17.48 -1.63 -49.26
N ARG A 456 17.78 -1.27 -48.01
CA ARG A 456 17.35 0.04 -47.43
C ARG A 456 18.33 0.48 -46.34
N ILE A 457 18.55 1.81 -46.26
CA ILE A 457 19.23 2.45 -45.12
C ILE A 457 18.21 3.31 -44.41
N SER A 458 17.96 3.03 -43.12
CA SER A 458 17.08 3.80 -42.27
C SER A 458 17.90 4.55 -41.22
N SER A 459 17.50 5.78 -40.97
CA SER A 459 17.98 6.59 -39.83
C SER A 459 16.79 6.98 -38.99
N THR A 460 16.82 6.66 -37.71
CA THR A 460 15.72 6.94 -36.79
C THR A 460 16.21 7.82 -35.67
N GLN A 461 15.47 8.90 -35.43
CA GLN A 461 15.68 9.82 -34.33
C GLN A 461 15.17 9.21 -33.04
N HIS A 462 15.93 9.34 -31.98
CA HIS A 462 15.55 8.94 -30.63
C HIS A 462 15.95 10.01 -29.64
N PHE A 463 15.30 10.01 -28.51
CA PHE A 463 15.70 10.79 -27.34
C PHE A 463 15.94 9.81 -26.18
N THR A 464 16.92 10.12 -25.33
CA THR A 464 17.08 9.36 -24.09
C THR A 464 15.84 9.58 -23.22
N GLU A 465 15.39 8.51 -22.54
CA GLU A 465 14.25 8.54 -21.65
C GLU A 465 14.71 8.63 -20.19
N PRO A 466 13.92 9.26 -19.32
CA PRO A 466 14.21 9.25 -17.89
C PRO A 466 14.12 7.82 -17.34
N PRO A 467 14.69 7.56 -16.14
CA PRO A 467 14.52 6.27 -15.51
C PRO A 467 13.02 5.99 -15.24
N PRO A 468 12.53 4.78 -15.46
CA PRO A 468 11.11 4.47 -15.27
C PRO A 468 10.70 4.63 -13.81
N ARG A 469 9.46 5.09 -13.58
CA ARG A 469 8.85 5.09 -12.25
C ARG A 469 8.77 3.67 -11.71
N TYR A 470 8.89 3.52 -10.40
CA TYR A 470 8.74 2.22 -9.78
C TYR A 470 7.34 1.65 -10.01
N SER A 471 7.26 0.36 -10.37
CA SER A 471 6.09 -0.48 -10.14
C SER A 471 6.11 -0.99 -8.69
N GLU A 472 5.01 -1.58 -8.20
CA GLU A 472 5.05 -2.25 -6.89
C GLU A 472 6.14 -3.35 -6.87
N ALA A 473 6.32 -4.08 -7.97
CA ALA A 473 7.36 -5.10 -8.12
C ALA A 473 8.77 -4.52 -8.04
N SER A 474 9.06 -3.47 -8.81
CA SER A 474 10.40 -2.90 -8.84
C SER A 474 10.74 -2.13 -7.56
N LEU A 475 9.75 -1.59 -6.84
CA LEU A 475 9.97 -1.01 -5.52
C LEU A 475 10.31 -2.07 -4.48
N VAL A 476 9.59 -3.20 -4.44
CA VAL A 476 9.92 -4.34 -3.55
C VAL A 476 11.33 -4.84 -3.84
N LYS A 477 11.68 -5.03 -5.12
CA LYS A 477 13.03 -5.41 -5.54
C LYS A 477 14.08 -4.43 -5.02
N ARG A 478 13.84 -3.13 -5.18
CA ARG A 478 14.77 -2.08 -4.74
C ARG A 478 14.94 -2.03 -3.22
N MET A 479 13.85 -2.22 -2.48
CA MET A 479 13.89 -2.31 -1.01
C MET A 479 14.71 -3.53 -0.56
N GLU A 480 14.53 -4.69 -1.19
CA GLU A 480 15.30 -5.91 -0.92
C GLU A 480 16.80 -5.71 -1.19
N GLU A 481 17.14 -5.15 -2.37
CA GLU A 481 18.53 -4.85 -2.75
C GLU A 481 19.24 -3.93 -1.75
N LEU A 482 18.51 -2.99 -1.17
CA LEU A 482 19.01 -2.05 -0.17
C LEU A 482 18.95 -2.58 1.28
N GLY A 483 18.37 -3.76 1.51
CA GLY A 483 18.16 -4.31 2.85
C GLY A 483 17.10 -3.61 3.69
N ILE A 484 16.19 -2.84 3.04
CA ILE A 484 15.14 -2.04 3.68
C ILE A 484 13.86 -2.88 3.82
N GLY A 485 13.49 -3.18 5.06
CA GLY A 485 12.34 -4.05 5.36
C GLY A 485 12.69 -5.54 5.27
N ARG A 486 11.70 -6.39 5.45
CA ARG A 486 11.83 -7.86 5.49
C ARG A 486 10.57 -8.49 4.85
N PRO A 487 10.57 -9.80 4.55
CA PRO A 487 9.43 -10.50 3.97
C PRO A 487 8.07 -10.18 4.60
N SER A 488 8.03 -10.00 5.90
CA SER A 488 6.81 -9.63 6.64
C SER A 488 6.33 -8.19 6.43
N THR A 489 7.18 -7.27 5.94
CA THR A 489 6.89 -5.83 5.93
C THR A 489 6.63 -5.25 4.53
N TYR A 490 7.16 -5.82 3.44
CA TYR A 490 7.04 -5.23 2.09
C TYR A 490 5.61 -4.90 1.70
N ALA A 491 4.71 -5.86 1.80
CA ALA A 491 3.31 -5.67 1.44
C ALA A 491 2.60 -4.64 2.32
N ALA A 492 2.88 -4.64 3.64
CA ALA A 492 2.29 -3.71 4.59
C ALA A 492 2.77 -2.27 4.37
N VAL A 493 4.04 -2.08 4.03
CA VAL A 493 4.62 -0.76 3.72
C VAL A 493 3.94 -0.16 2.49
N LEU A 494 3.86 -0.90 1.38
CA LEU A 494 3.22 -0.43 0.15
C LEU A 494 1.75 -0.08 0.38
N GLN A 495 1.02 -0.93 1.10
CA GLN A 495 -0.37 -0.65 1.46
C GLN A 495 -0.49 0.61 2.31
N THR A 496 0.41 0.81 3.28
CA THR A 496 0.43 2.01 4.14
C THR A 496 0.66 3.28 3.33
N LEU A 497 1.59 3.28 2.37
CA LEU A 497 1.84 4.45 1.51
C LEU A 497 0.59 4.86 0.73
N ARG A 498 -0.17 3.89 0.23
CA ARG A 498 -1.44 4.13 -0.47
C ARG A 498 -2.53 4.63 0.48
N ASP A 499 -2.73 3.96 1.61
CA ASP A 499 -3.76 4.33 2.60
C ASP A 499 -3.54 5.72 3.21
N ARG A 500 -2.28 6.15 3.26
CA ARG A 500 -1.90 7.51 3.71
C ARG A 500 -2.01 8.56 2.61
N GLU A 501 -2.31 8.16 1.37
CA GLU A 501 -2.34 9.05 0.21
C GLU A 501 -0.98 9.75 0.02
N TYR A 502 0.12 9.01 0.22
CA TYR A 502 1.48 9.48 -0.04
C TYR A 502 1.90 9.15 -1.45
N VAL A 503 1.36 8.07 -2.00
CA VAL A 503 1.55 7.65 -3.38
C VAL A 503 0.22 7.25 -4.00
N LYS A 504 0.09 7.45 -5.30
CA LYS A 504 -0.96 6.88 -6.15
C LYS A 504 -0.34 5.88 -7.12
N ILE A 505 -1.19 5.00 -7.66
CA ILE A 505 -0.80 4.10 -8.74
C ILE A 505 -1.50 4.57 -10.01
N GLU A 506 -0.72 4.89 -11.03
CA GLU A 506 -1.20 5.26 -12.34
C GLU A 506 -0.49 4.41 -13.39
N LYS A 507 -1.23 3.76 -14.28
CA LYS A 507 -0.69 2.83 -15.29
C LYS A 507 0.31 1.81 -14.70
N LYS A 508 -0.03 1.22 -13.56
CA LYS A 508 0.81 0.29 -12.76
C LYS A 508 2.12 0.89 -12.22
N ARG A 509 2.28 2.22 -12.25
CA ARG A 509 3.47 2.93 -11.73
C ARG A 509 3.12 3.76 -10.51
N LEU A 510 4.01 3.75 -9.54
CA LEU A 510 3.90 4.54 -8.32
C LEU A 510 4.31 5.98 -8.61
N GLN A 511 3.45 6.92 -8.23
CA GLN A 511 3.74 8.36 -8.29
C GLN A 511 3.55 8.95 -6.91
N PRO A 512 4.47 9.81 -6.45
CA PRO A 512 4.30 10.47 -5.17
C PRO A 512 3.24 11.56 -5.27
N GLU A 513 2.35 11.61 -4.29
CA GLU A 513 1.41 12.70 -4.10
C GLU A 513 2.10 13.88 -3.37
N ASP A 514 1.53 15.08 -3.44
CA ASP A 514 2.05 16.27 -2.77
C ASP A 514 2.32 16.05 -1.28
N LYS A 515 1.43 15.31 -0.60
CA LYS A 515 1.61 14.94 0.81
C LYS A 515 2.87 14.09 1.02
N GLY A 516 3.12 13.15 0.12
CA GLY A 516 4.30 12.29 0.16
C GLY A 516 5.58 13.11 0.00
N ARG A 517 5.62 14.02 -0.98
CA ARG A 517 6.76 14.92 -1.21
C ARG A 517 7.05 15.82 -0.02
N LEU A 518 6.01 16.39 0.59
CA LEU A 518 6.14 17.24 1.79
C LEU A 518 6.69 16.46 2.99
N VAL A 519 6.18 15.25 3.23
CA VAL A 519 6.65 14.39 4.31
C VAL A 519 8.10 13.98 4.09
N THR A 520 8.46 13.55 2.88
CA THR A 520 9.85 13.22 2.53
C THR A 520 10.75 14.43 2.72
N GLY A 521 10.39 15.59 2.18
CA GLY A 521 11.18 16.81 2.30
C GLY A 521 11.38 17.26 3.75
N PHE A 522 10.34 17.12 4.58
CA PHE A 522 10.45 17.40 6.01
C PHE A 522 11.42 16.44 6.70
N LEU A 523 11.29 15.16 6.43
CA LEU A 523 12.14 14.14 7.06
C LEU A 523 13.60 14.26 6.61
N GLU A 524 13.86 14.54 5.35
CA GLU A 524 15.22 14.79 4.83
C GLU A 524 15.84 16.05 5.42
N SER A 525 15.05 17.07 5.70
CA SER A 525 15.54 18.33 6.27
C SER A 525 15.84 18.24 7.78
N PHE A 526 15.03 17.50 8.54
CA PHE A 526 15.07 17.53 10.01
C PHE A 526 15.33 16.17 10.67
N PHE A 527 15.22 15.08 9.94
CA PHE A 527 15.40 13.69 10.40
C PHE A 527 16.19 12.87 9.40
N ARG A 528 17.13 13.50 8.70
CA ARG A 528 17.84 12.90 7.56
C ARG A 528 18.39 11.52 7.85
N ARG A 529 19.10 11.35 8.97
CA ARG A 529 19.69 10.09 9.39
C ARG A 529 18.66 8.95 9.43
N TYR A 530 17.44 9.23 9.92
CA TYR A 530 16.40 8.22 10.15
C TYR A 530 15.63 7.83 8.87
N VAL A 531 15.94 8.48 7.76
CA VAL A 531 15.43 8.13 6.43
C VAL A 531 16.55 7.76 5.44
N GLU A 532 17.79 7.66 5.89
CA GLU A 532 18.92 7.12 5.12
C GLU A 532 18.76 5.62 4.92
N TYR A 533 19.15 5.15 3.73
CA TYR A 533 19.04 3.75 3.33
C TYR A 533 19.92 2.86 4.21
N ASP A 534 21.20 3.23 4.35
CA ASP A 534 22.18 2.47 5.12
C ASP A 534 21.84 2.41 6.62
N PHE A 535 21.30 3.50 7.18
CA PHE A 535 20.85 3.51 8.56
C PHE A 535 19.71 2.54 8.81
N THR A 536 18.71 2.55 7.92
CA THR A 536 17.56 1.64 8.02
C THR A 536 17.96 0.19 7.80
N ALA A 537 18.80 -0.07 6.81
CA ALA A 537 19.35 -1.41 6.54
C ALA A 537 20.19 -1.92 7.73
N GLY A 538 21.07 -1.08 8.28
CA GLY A 538 21.88 -1.42 9.45
C GLY A 538 21.05 -1.73 10.69
N LEU A 539 19.93 -1.03 10.89
CA LEU A 539 19.02 -1.32 11.99
C LEU A 539 18.28 -2.67 11.79
N GLU A 540 17.89 -2.98 10.57
CA GLU A 540 17.33 -4.30 10.24
C GLU A 540 18.37 -5.43 10.46
N GLU A 541 19.63 -5.19 10.12
CA GLU A 541 20.73 -6.13 10.40
C GLU A 541 20.96 -6.33 11.90
N GLN A 542 20.90 -5.28 12.70
CA GLN A 542 20.97 -5.40 14.16
C GLN A 542 19.81 -6.25 14.71
N LEU A 543 18.59 -6.08 14.19
CA LEU A 543 17.45 -6.91 14.59
C LEU A 543 17.64 -8.39 14.20
N ASP A 544 18.31 -8.67 13.10
CA ASP A 544 18.65 -10.05 12.71
C ASP A 544 19.72 -10.62 13.64
N ARG A 545 20.71 -9.84 14.04
CA ARG A 545 21.70 -10.25 15.06
C ARG A 545 21.08 -10.49 16.43
N VAL A 546 20.03 -9.75 16.80
CA VAL A 546 19.23 -10.08 18.01
C VAL A 546 18.57 -11.45 17.86
N SER A 547 17.98 -11.75 16.70
CA SER A 547 17.36 -13.07 16.42
C SER A 547 18.34 -14.24 16.53
N ASN A 548 19.63 -13.97 16.28
CA ASN A 548 20.72 -14.95 16.40
C ASN A 548 21.34 -14.99 17.80
N ALA A 549 20.81 -14.27 18.77
CA ALA A 549 21.37 -14.09 20.12
C ALA A 549 22.80 -13.49 20.15
N GLU A 550 23.18 -12.73 19.11
CA GLU A 550 24.52 -12.11 19.02
C GLU A 550 24.62 -10.81 19.80
N ILE A 551 23.52 -10.07 19.92
CA ILE A 551 23.44 -8.77 20.60
C ILE A 551 22.18 -8.64 21.44
N ASP A 552 22.27 -7.90 22.52
CA ASP A 552 21.13 -7.60 23.41
C ASP A 552 20.17 -6.60 22.76
N TRP A 553 18.87 -6.93 22.73
CA TRP A 553 17.86 -6.12 22.08
C TRP A 553 17.64 -4.75 22.76
N ARG A 554 17.83 -4.66 24.08
CA ARG A 554 17.71 -3.39 24.81
C ARG A 554 18.89 -2.48 24.53
N ALA A 555 20.09 -3.04 24.27
CA ALA A 555 21.24 -2.26 23.83
C ALA A 555 20.95 -1.56 22.50
N VAL A 556 20.36 -2.29 21.54
CA VAL A 556 19.93 -1.69 20.24
C VAL A 556 18.93 -0.56 20.46
N LEU A 557 17.96 -0.75 21.36
CA LEU A 557 16.97 0.29 21.67
C LEU A 557 17.58 1.50 22.37
N ARG A 558 18.50 1.31 23.34
CA ARG A 558 19.18 2.41 24.05
C ARG A 558 19.99 3.28 23.10
N ASP A 559 20.75 2.66 22.19
CA ASP A 559 21.58 3.40 21.22
C ASP A 559 20.70 4.17 20.24
N PHE A 560 19.65 3.55 19.73
CA PHE A 560 18.68 4.20 18.86
C PHE A 560 17.97 5.37 19.57
N TRP A 561 17.43 5.14 20.77
CA TRP A 561 16.61 6.09 21.49
C TRP A 561 17.38 7.33 21.92
N ARG A 562 18.61 7.17 22.38
CA ARG A 562 19.50 8.28 22.77
C ARG A 562 19.55 9.35 21.66
N ASP A 563 19.86 8.93 20.45
CA ASP A 563 20.05 9.86 19.32
C ASP A 563 18.69 10.35 18.78
N PHE A 564 17.69 9.45 18.72
CA PHE A 564 16.37 9.77 18.19
C PHE A 564 15.60 10.73 19.09
N SER A 565 15.64 10.55 20.41
CA SER A 565 15.00 11.47 21.37
C SER A 565 15.62 12.87 21.35
N ALA A 566 16.94 12.96 21.16
CA ALA A 566 17.62 14.23 20.96
C ALA A 566 17.12 14.94 19.70
N ALA A 567 17.05 14.25 18.57
CA ALA A 567 16.53 14.80 17.33
C ALA A 567 15.04 15.25 17.44
N ILE A 568 14.21 14.48 18.13
CA ILE A 568 12.83 14.91 18.46
C ILE A 568 12.83 16.17 19.34
N GLY A 569 13.76 16.24 20.31
CA GLY A 569 13.94 17.41 21.20
C GLY A 569 14.21 18.69 20.41
N GLU A 570 15.12 18.67 19.45
CA GLU A 570 15.50 19.80 18.60
C GLU A 570 14.30 20.35 17.79
N THR A 571 13.37 19.47 17.39
CA THR A 571 12.19 19.89 16.62
C THR A 571 11.13 20.63 17.45
N LYS A 572 11.21 20.64 18.79
CA LYS A 572 10.23 21.32 19.64
C LYS A 572 10.25 22.83 19.39
N GLU A 573 11.45 23.41 19.23
CA GLU A 573 11.66 24.83 19.02
C GLU A 573 11.54 25.25 17.53
N LEU A 574 11.50 24.31 16.63
CA LEU A 574 11.39 24.56 15.19
C LEU A 574 10.11 25.34 14.87
N ARG A 575 10.22 26.49 14.24
CA ARG A 575 9.08 27.31 13.83
C ARG A 575 8.53 26.81 12.49
N VAL A 576 7.25 27.03 12.24
CA VAL A 576 6.62 26.69 10.94
C VAL A 576 7.29 27.45 9.78
N ALA A 577 7.80 28.64 10.02
CA ALA A 577 8.55 29.44 9.03
C ALA A 577 9.82 28.71 8.57
N ASP A 578 10.58 28.14 9.51
CA ASP A 578 11.82 27.42 9.23
C ASP A 578 11.55 26.15 8.41
N VAL A 579 10.43 25.46 8.73
CA VAL A 579 9.94 24.29 7.96
C VAL A 579 9.57 24.71 6.52
N LEU A 580 8.84 25.82 6.37
CA LEU A 580 8.46 26.32 5.04
C LEU A 580 9.67 26.72 4.22
N GLU A 581 10.67 27.34 4.82
CA GLU A 581 11.90 27.73 4.13
C GLU A 581 12.68 26.51 3.64
N ALA A 582 12.88 25.50 4.50
CA ALA A 582 13.54 24.26 4.13
C ALA A 582 12.79 23.54 2.99
N LEU A 583 11.47 23.43 3.09
CA LEU A 583 10.64 22.80 2.06
C LEU A 583 10.60 23.60 0.76
N ASN A 584 10.59 24.95 0.81
CA ASN A 584 10.71 25.79 -0.37
C ASN A 584 12.06 25.64 -1.08
N GLY A 585 13.13 25.39 -0.32
CA GLY A 585 14.45 25.08 -0.88
C GLY A 585 14.47 23.75 -1.59
N LEU A 586 14.01 22.69 -0.92
CA LEU A 586 14.07 21.32 -1.43
C LEU A 586 13.09 21.09 -2.60
N LEU A 587 11.84 21.49 -2.43
CA LEU A 587 10.75 21.27 -3.41
C LEU A 587 10.65 22.38 -4.44
N GLY A 588 11.39 23.48 -4.27
CA GLY A 588 11.34 24.64 -5.16
C GLY A 588 11.49 24.32 -6.65
N PRO A 589 12.49 23.51 -7.06
CA PRO A 589 12.66 23.14 -8.46
C PRO A 589 11.46 22.39 -9.06
N HIS A 590 10.76 21.59 -8.24
CA HIS A 590 9.53 20.89 -8.65
C HIS A 590 8.33 21.85 -8.69
N ILE A 591 8.16 22.66 -7.64
CA ILE A 591 6.99 23.54 -7.51
C ILE A 591 7.05 24.72 -8.50
N PHE A 592 8.25 25.17 -8.82
CA PHE A 592 8.53 26.32 -9.68
C PHE A 592 9.56 25.93 -10.76
N PRO A 593 9.18 25.05 -11.72
CA PRO A 593 10.10 24.63 -12.78
C PRO A 593 10.52 25.82 -13.63
N ASN A 594 11.79 25.84 -13.98
CA ASN A 594 12.33 26.85 -14.90
C ASN A 594 11.83 26.57 -16.33
N LYS A 595 11.11 27.49 -16.90
CA LYS A 595 10.54 27.38 -18.26
C LYS A 595 11.56 27.57 -19.40
N GLY A 596 12.78 27.99 -19.06
CA GLY A 596 13.83 28.27 -20.06
C GLY A 596 13.65 29.58 -20.86
N ASP A 597 12.59 30.34 -20.60
CA ASP A 597 12.24 31.62 -21.27
C ASP A 597 12.82 32.84 -20.57
N GLY A 598 13.65 32.65 -19.54
CA GLY A 598 14.25 33.73 -18.72
C GLY A 598 13.28 34.35 -17.71
N SER A 599 12.02 33.91 -17.66
CA SER A 599 11.05 34.38 -16.66
C SER A 599 11.33 33.79 -15.28
N ASN A 600 11.06 34.56 -14.21
CA ASN A 600 11.13 34.03 -12.86
C ASN A 600 9.86 33.19 -12.57
N PRO A 601 9.97 31.86 -12.38
CA PRO A 601 8.82 31.01 -12.21
C PRO A 601 8.06 31.26 -10.89
N ARG A 602 8.62 32.06 -9.98
CA ARG A 602 7.98 32.48 -8.72
C ARG A 602 7.20 33.78 -8.84
N THR A 603 7.23 34.47 -9.97
CA THR A 603 6.45 35.68 -10.16
C THR A 603 4.94 35.38 -10.14
N CYS A 604 4.19 36.10 -9.33
CA CYS A 604 2.74 35.91 -9.24
C CYS A 604 2.05 36.31 -10.54
N PRO A 605 1.28 35.45 -11.20
CA PRO A 605 0.63 35.75 -12.47
C PRO A 605 -0.51 36.77 -12.34
N THR A 606 -1.04 36.97 -11.13
CA THR A 606 -2.17 37.90 -10.90
C THR A 606 -1.71 39.30 -10.64
N CYS A 607 -0.70 39.54 -9.80
CA CYS A 607 -0.24 40.89 -9.45
C CYS A 607 1.09 41.28 -10.11
N GLY A 608 1.82 40.39 -10.73
CA GLY A 608 3.10 40.61 -11.42
C GLY A 608 4.28 40.99 -10.51
N SER A 609 4.03 41.48 -9.30
CA SER A 609 5.05 41.99 -8.36
C SER A 609 5.31 41.05 -7.17
N GLY A 610 4.35 40.23 -6.78
CA GLY A 610 4.50 39.31 -5.66
C GLY A 610 5.25 38.02 -6.03
N GLN A 611 5.88 37.41 -5.01
CA GLN A 611 6.58 36.15 -5.14
C GLN A 611 5.72 34.99 -4.67
N LEU A 612 5.67 33.91 -5.42
CA LEU A 612 4.98 32.68 -5.06
C LEU A 612 5.87 31.85 -4.10
N SER A 613 5.29 31.37 -3.03
CA SER A 613 5.96 30.49 -2.06
C SER A 613 5.01 29.46 -1.47
N LEU A 614 5.59 28.40 -0.95
CA LEU A 614 4.86 27.37 -0.20
C LEU A 614 4.29 27.99 1.08
N LYS A 615 3.02 27.73 1.33
CA LYS A 615 2.28 28.14 2.52
C LYS A 615 1.61 26.92 3.14
N LEU A 616 1.42 26.93 4.45
CA LEU A 616 0.66 25.92 5.18
C LEU A 616 -0.67 26.49 5.65
N GLY A 617 -1.75 25.84 5.32
CA GLY A 617 -3.09 26.15 5.76
C GLY A 617 -3.73 25.01 6.57
N LYS A 618 -4.90 25.26 7.12
CA LYS A 618 -5.66 24.26 7.91
C LYS A 618 -5.88 22.93 7.16
N PHE A 619 -5.90 22.97 5.84
CA PHE A 619 -6.21 21.84 4.96
C PHE A 619 -4.99 21.25 4.25
N GLY A 620 -3.79 21.71 4.56
CA GLY A 620 -2.55 21.27 3.96
C GLY A 620 -1.73 22.41 3.36
N ALA A 621 -0.71 22.05 2.59
CA ALA A 621 0.15 23.00 1.93
C ALA A 621 -0.46 23.51 0.61
N PHE A 622 -0.16 24.75 0.25
CA PHE A 622 -0.58 25.39 -0.98
C PHE A 622 0.46 26.44 -1.39
N ILE A 623 0.44 26.86 -2.63
CA ILE A 623 1.27 27.97 -3.12
C ILE A 623 0.47 29.26 -3.01
N GLY A 624 1.04 30.28 -2.40
CA GLY A 624 0.41 31.58 -2.22
C GLY A 624 1.34 32.74 -2.54
N CYS A 625 0.73 33.89 -2.93
CA CYS A 625 1.46 35.12 -3.22
C CYS A 625 1.97 35.78 -1.95
N SER A 626 3.16 36.44 -2.02
CA SER A 626 3.73 37.23 -0.93
C SER A 626 2.92 38.47 -0.61
N ASN A 627 2.19 39.02 -1.58
CA ASN A 627 1.40 40.25 -1.44
C ASN A 627 0.00 40.02 -0.87
N TYR A 628 -0.18 38.94 -0.10
CA TYR A 628 -1.42 38.74 0.68
C TYR A 628 -1.44 39.76 1.85
N PRO A 629 -2.58 40.42 2.12
CA PRO A 629 -3.95 40.15 1.64
C PRO A 629 -4.38 40.85 0.34
N GLU A 630 -3.58 41.79 -0.21
CA GLU A 630 -3.90 42.52 -1.43
C GLU A 630 -4.05 41.61 -2.64
N CYS A 631 -3.14 40.66 -2.79
CA CYS A 631 -3.22 39.60 -3.81
C CYS A 631 -3.59 38.28 -3.17
N LYS A 632 -4.73 37.74 -3.54
CA LYS A 632 -5.28 36.45 -2.98
C LYS A 632 -4.98 35.27 -3.87
N TYR A 633 -4.00 35.36 -4.77
CA TYR A 633 -3.63 34.25 -5.63
C TYR A 633 -3.16 33.04 -4.82
N THR A 634 -3.76 31.88 -5.09
CA THR A 634 -3.35 30.59 -4.51
C THR A 634 -3.51 29.48 -5.55
N ARG A 635 -2.63 28.47 -5.52
CA ARG A 635 -2.74 27.23 -6.28
C ARG A 635 -2.29 26.02 -5.47
N GLN A 636 -2.59 24.82 -5.94
CA GLN A 636 -2.07 23.57 -5.37
C GLN A 636 -0.58 23.42 -5.68
N LEU A 637 0.11 22.48 -5.00
CA LEU A 637 1.55 22.26 -5.20
C LEU A 637 1.83 21.72 -6.59
N SER A 638 1.10 20.66 -6.99
CA SER A 638 1.22 20.09 -8.33
C SER A 638 0.71 21.08 -9.36
N ALA A 639 1.57 21.46 -10.26
CA ALA A 639 1.16 22.05 -11.52
C ALA A 639 0.55 20.92 -12.38
N SER A 640 -0.69 20.54 -12.12
CA SER A 640 -1.44 19.70 -13.04
C SER A 640 -1.77 20.52 -14.28
N GLY A 641 -0.91 20.40 -15.24
CA GLY A 641 -1.10 21.05 -16.53
C GLY A 641 0.22 21.32 -17.24
N VAL A 642 0.78 20.32 -17.82
CA VAL A 642 1.45 20.20 -19.12
C VAL A 642 2.26 18.91 -19.08
N ASP A 643 1.66 17.84 -19.58
CA ASP A 643 2.31 16.83 -20.40
C ASP A 643 1.23 15.82 -20.80
N GLY A 644 0.64 16.08 -21.89
CA GLY A 644 -0.21 15.20 -22.66
C GLY A 644 -0.07 15.63 -24.10
N ASP A 645 0.79 14.93 -24.84
CA ASP A 645 0.73 14.92 -26.31
C ASP A 645 -0.72 14.71 -26.74
N GLY A 646 -1.27 15.66 -27.48
CA GLY A 646 -2.59 15.53 -28.08
C GLY A 646 -3.16 16.85 -28.51
N ASP A 647 -2.85 17.18 -29.73
CA ASP A 647 -3.62 18.04 -30.66
C ASP A 647 -4.13 19.40 -30.14
N GLY A 648 -3.51 20.43 -30.72
CA GLY A 648 -3.84 21.82 -30.50
C GLY A 648 -5.30 22.16 -30.87
N SER A 649 -6.03 22.51 -29.83
CA SER A 649 -7.09 23.49 -29.92
C SER A 649 -7.18 24.27 -28.62
N SER A 650 -6.30 25.24 -28.45
CA SER A 650 -6.40 26.24 -27.39
C SER A 650 -7.49 27.22 -27.78
N ALA A 651 -8.66 27.06 -27.16
CA ALA A 651 -9.64 28.15 -27.12
C ALA A 651 -9.14 29.19 -26.08
N GLU A 652 -8.95 30.41 -26.51
CA GLU A 652 -8.59 31.58 -25.72
C GLU A 652 -9.58 31.81 -24.58
N GLY A 653 -9.09 31.96 -23.35
CA GLY A 653 -9.83 32.57 -22.22
C GLY A 653 -10.25 31.71 -21.04
N GLY A 654 -9.68 30.51 -20.79
CA GLY A 654 -10.07 29.64 -19.68
C GLY A 654 -9.35 29.92 -18.35
N GLN A 655 -10.12 30.05 -17.25
CA GLN A 655 -9.58 30.09 -15.88
C GLN A 655 -8.83 28.80 -15.55
N PRO A 656 -7.68 28.84 -14.83
CA PRO A 656 -6.95 27.63 -14.42
C PRO A 656 -7.82 26.71 -13.56
N GLY A 657 -7.88 25.40 -13.92
CA GLY A 657 -8.68 24.40 -13.22
C GLY A 657 -10.12 24.26 -13.71
N VAL A 658 -10.46 24.81 -14.86
CA VAL A 658 -11.76 24.66 -15.54
C VAL A 658 -11.57 23.99 -16.89
N ARG A 659 -12.12 22.78 -17.04
CA ARG A 659 -12.18 22.05 -18.30
C ARG A 659 -13.60 22.17 -18.87
N VAL A 660 -13.76 22.78 -20.01
CA VAL A 660 -15.04 22.83 -20.74
C VAL A 660 -15.25 21.48 -21.41
N LEU A 661 -16.39 20.84 -21.15
CA LEU A 661 -16.75 19.53 -21.72
C LEU A 661 -17.64 19.68 -22.96
N GLY A 662 -18.27 20.83 -23.13
CA GLY A 662 -19.21 21.17 -24.21
C GLY A 662 -20.42 21.89 -23.66
N ASP A 663 -21.40 22.19 -24.52
CA ASP A 663 -22.64 22.84 -24.12
C ASP A 663 -23.78 21.82 -23.94
N ASP A 664 -24.62 22.04 -22.94
CA ASP A 664 -25.82 21.24 -22.73
C ASP A 664 -26.82 21.45 -23.88
N PRO A 665 -27.17 20.41 -24.66
CA PRO A 665 -28.08 20.54 -25.78
C PRO A 665 -29.47 21.07 -25.42
N ALA A 666 -29.89 20.91 -24.17
CA ALA A 666 -31.22 21.33 -23.71
C ALA A 666 -31.29 22.80 -23.30
N THR A 667 -30.20 23.33 -22.73
CA THR A 667 -30.19 24.69 -22.17
C THR A 667 -29.23 25.64 -22.92
N GLY A 668 -28.33 25.13 -23.75
CA GLY A 668 -27.26 25.89 -24.41
C GLY A 668 -26.21 26.44 -23.45
N LEU A 669 -26.21 26.00 -22.17
CA LEU A 669 -25.27 26.44 -21.18
C LEU A 669 -24.00 25.58 -21.17
N PRO A 670 -22.81 26.17 -20.95
CA PRO A 670 -21.56 25.41 -20.90
C PRO A 670 -21.53 24.46 -19.70
N VAL A 671 -21.13 23.21 -19.96
CA VAL A 671 -20.86 22.18 -18.96
C VAL A 671 -19.36 22.18 -18.68
N THR A 672 -18.99 22.47 -17.45
CA THR A 672 -17.59 22.56 -17.03
C THR A 672 -17.27 21.57 -15.93
N LEU A 673 -16.11 20.96 -16.03
CA LEU A 673 -15.47 20.22 -14.94
C LEU A 673 -14.51 21.17 -14.24
N ARG A 674 -14.66 21.30 -12.94
CA ARG A 674 -13.92 22.27 -12.12
C ARG A 674 -13.34 21.60 -10.89
N ASP A 675 -12.18 22.03 -10.47
CA ASP A 675 -11.61 21.60 -9.21
C ASP A 675 -12.18 22.42 -8.05
N GLY A 676 -12.75 21.73 -7.08
CA GLY A 676 -13.38 22.34 -5.93
C GLY A 676 -12.78 21.92 -4.60
N ARG A 677 -13.14 22.66 -3.55
CA ARG A 677 -12.68 22.42 -2.17
C ARG A 677 -12.92 20.99 -1.65
N PHE A 678 -13.87 20.26 -2.23
CA PHE A 678 -14.26 18.91 -1.85
C PHE A 678 -13.94 17.87 -2.93
N GLY A 679 -13.08 18.23 -3.89
CA GLY A 679 -12.72 17.45 -5.06
C GLY A 679 -13.33 17.99 -6.35
N PRO A 680 -13.06 17.35 -7.48
CA PRO A 680 -13.58 17.77 -8.77
C PRO A 680 -15.11 17.69 -8.81
N PHE A 681 -15.74 18.67 -9.47
CA PHE A 681 -17.19 18.75 -9.63
C PHE A 681 -17.57 19.30 -11.00
N LEU A 682 -18.75 18.91 -11.44
CA LEU A 682 -19.38 19.40 -12.66
C LEU A 682 -20.25 20.62 -12.37
N GLN A 683 -20.26 21.58 -13.27
CA GLN A 683 -21.11 22.76 -13.19
C GLN A 683 -21.77 23.04 -14.55
N LEU A 684 -23.04 23.32 -14.54
CA LEU A 684 -23.82 23.78 -15.69
C LEU A 684 -24.01 25.30 -15.61
N GLY A 685 -23.49 26.01 -16.60
CA GLY A 685 -23.52 27.46 -16.67
C GLY A 685 -22.54 28.15 -15.73
N GLU A 686 -22.40 29.47 -15.86
CA GLU A 686 -21.56 30.30 -15.00
C GLU A 686 -22.32 30.89 -13.82
N ALA A 687 -21.59 31.14 -12.71
CA ALA A 687 -22.18 31.80 -11.55
C ALA A 687 -22.29 33.30 -11.80
N SER A 688 -23.50 33.88 -11.75
CA SER A 688 -23.70 35.32 -11.79
C SER A 688 -23.16 36.00 -10.53
N ALA A 689 -22.57 37.18 -10.70
CA ALA A 689 -22.10 38.03 -9.60
C ALA A 689 -23.25 38.80 -8.89
N GLU A 690 -24.45 38.73 -9.41
CA GLU A 690 -25.61 39.47 -8.87
C GLU A 690 -26.17 38.79 -7.60
N LYS A 691 -26.42 39.59 -6.55
CA LYS A 691 -27.05 39.13 -5.33
C LYS A 691 -28.50 38.66 -5.60
N GLY A 692 -28.76 37.35 -5.56
CA GLY A 692 -30.07 36.77 -5.75
C GLY A 692 -30.23 35.94 -7.01
N ALA A 693 -29.23 35.90 -7.87
CA ALA A 693 -29.21 35.01 -9.04
C ALA A 693 -29.24 33.53 -8.63
N GLU A 694 -29.91 32.74 -9.43
CA GLU A 694 -30.00 31.29 -9.25
C GLU A 694 -28.58 30.66 -9.34
N LYS A 695 -28.27 29.81 -8.36
CA LYS A 695 -26.95 29.16 -8.33
C LYS A 695 -26.87 28.12 -9.43
N PRO A 696 -25.75 28.03 -10.19
CA PRO A 696 -25.56 27.02 -11.21
C PRO A 696 -25.70 25.62 -10.63
N LYS A 697 -26.27 24.70 -11.40
CA LYS A 697 -26.41 23.29 -10.99
C LYS A 697 -25.04 22.66 -10.92
N ARG A 698 -24.77 21.91 -9.87
CA ARG A 698 -23.48 21.25 -9.59
C ARG A 698 -23.66 19.81 -9.16
N SER A 699 -22.73 18.94 -9.61
CA SER A 699 -22.65 17.54 -9.17
C SER A 699 -21.20 17.17 -8.87
N SER A 700 -20.96 16.48 -7.76
CA SER A 700 -19.63 15.90 -7.48
C SER A 700 -19.42 14.66 -8.31
N LEU A 701 -18.17 14.29 -8.58
CA LEU A 701 -17.84 13.01 -9.21
C LEU A 701 -17.99 11.86 -8.20
N PRO A 702 -18.55 10.70 -8.64
CA PRO A 702 -18.56 9.48 -7.81
C PRO A 702 -17.13 9.03 -7.49
N LYS A 703 -16.93 8.41 -6.33
CA LYS A 703 -15.64 7.83 -5.96
C LYS A 703 -15.27 6.71 -6.94
N GLY A 704 -14.11 6.83 -7.58
CA GLY A 704 -13.61 5.86 -8.56
C GLY A 704 -13.74 6.32 -10.01
N LEU A 705 -14.49 7.40 -10.30
CA LEU A 705 -14.53 8.01 -11.62
C LEU A 705 -13.41 9.05 -11.74
N SER A 706 -12.46 8.81 -12.66
CA SER A 706 -11.39 9.76 -12.93
C SER A 706 -11.91 11.00 -13.68
N PRO A 707 -11.46 12.21 -13.36
CA PRO A 707 -11.79 13.40 -14.12
C PRO A 707 -11.50 13.28 -15.63
N SER A 708 -10.48 12.50 -16.01
CA SER A 708 -10.14 12.20 -17.41
C SER A 708 -11.22 11.41 -18.15
N ASP A 709 -11.99 10.57 -17.43
CA ASP A 709 -12.97 9.64 -17.97
C ASP A 709 -14.38 10.25 -18.08
N VAL A 710 -14.50 11.55 -17.74
CA VAL A 710 -15.76 12.30 -17.82
C VAL A 710 -15.84 13.00 -19.15
N ASP A 711 -16.73 12.52 -20.01
CA ASP A 711 -17.19 13.18 -21.23
C ASP A 711 -18.46 14.03 -21.00
N LEU A 712 -18.93 14.75 -22.02
CA LEU A 712 -20.13 15.57 -21.94
C LEU A 712 -21.37 14.76 -21.57
N ASN A 713 -21.54 13.56 -22.11
CA ASN A 713 -22.72 12.73 -21.87
C ASN A 713 -22.78 12.26 -20.40
N LYS A 714 -21.66 11.76 -19.86
CA LYS A 714 -21.55 11.40 -18.44
C LYS A 714 -21.76 12.61 -17.53
N ALA A 715 -21.21 13.77 -17.88
CA ALA A 715 -21.37 15.00 -17.13
C ALA A 715 -22.85 15.42 -17.06
N LEU A 716 -23.57 15.40 -18.17
CA LEU A 716 -25.00 15.70 -18.22
C LEU A 716 -25.82 14.69 -17.40
N ALA A 717 -25.50 13.38 -17.50
CA ALA A 717 -26.15 12.34 -16.70
C ALA A 717 -25.93 12.53 -15.18
N LEU A 718 -24.71 12.91 -14.76
CA LEU A 718 -24.42 13.21 -13.36
C LEU A 718 -25.09 14.53 -12.90
N LEU A 719 -25.19 15.51 -13.75
CA LEU A 719 -25.92 16.74 -13.48
C LEU A 719 -27.43 16.53 -13.45
N ALA A 720 -27.97 15.51 -14.16
CA ALA A 720 -29.39 15.20 -14.16
C ALA A 720 -29.87 14.48 -12.87
N LEU A 721 -28.97 14.04 -11.98
CA LEU A 721 -29.35 13.42 -10.72
C LEU A 721 -30.16 14.37 -9.84
N PRO A 722 -31.17 13.86 -9.06
CA PRO A 722 -31.56 12.45 -8.90
C PRO A 722 -32.30 11.91 -10.12
N ARG A 723 -32.06 10.64 -10.47
CA ARG A 723 -32.66 9.90 -11.56
C ARG A 723 -33.71 8.92 -11.06
N GLU A 724 -34.93 8.91 -11.62
CA GLU A 724 -35.89 7.84 -11.35
C GLU A 724 -35.41 6.55 -12.02
N VAL A 725 -35.18 5.51 -11.21
CA VAL A 725 -34.73 4.18 -11.67
C VAL A 725 -35.92 3.31 -12.01
N ALA A 726 -36.93 3.30 -11.14
CA ALA A 726 -38.15 2.53 -11.26
C ALA A 726 -39.20 3.03 -10.27
N ARG A 727 -40.42 2.48 -10.36
CA ARG A 727 -41.44 2.60 -9.32
C ARG A 727 -41.49 1.33 -8.48
N HIS A 728 -41.61 1.50 -7.17
CA HIS A 728 -41.63 0.36 -6.26
C HIS A 728 -42.91 -0.46 -6.51
N PRO A 729 -42.81 -1.80 -6.67
CA PRO A 729 -43.94 -2.62 -7.09
C PRO A 729 -45.11 -2.63 -6.14
N GLU A 730 -44.89 -2.45 -4.85
CA GLU A 730 -45.95 -2.47 -3.83
C GLU A 730 -46.51 -1.07 -3.51
N THR A 731 -45.68 -0.04 -3.50
CA THR A 731 -46.08 1.30 -3.07
C THR A 731 -46.41 2.24 -4.22
N GLY A 732 -45.91 1.95 -5.44
CA GLY A 732 -46.03 2.83 -6.58
C GLY A 732 -45.18 4.10 -6.52
N GLU A 733 -44.44 4.33 -5.42
CA GLU A 733 -43.57 5.49 -5.24
C GLU A 733 -42.26 5.34 -6.06
N PRO A 734 -41.69 6.45 -6.55
CA PRO A 734 -40.47 6.40 -7.35
C PRO A 734 -39.27 5.98 -6.49
N ILE A 735 -38.42 5.13 -7.06
CA ILE A 735 -37.08 4.82 -6.55
C ILE A 735 -36.12 5.72 -7.30
N LEU A 736 -35.39 6.56 -6.55
CA LEU A 736 -34.46 7.55 -7.07
C LEU A 736 -33.00 7.14 -6.82
N ALA A 737 -32.15 7.18 -7.86
CA ALA A 737 -30.71 7.07 -7.70
C ALA A 737 -30.10 8.48 -7.57
N ASN A 738 -29.17 8.67 -6.64
CA ASN A 738 -28.53 9.96 -6.41
C ASN A 738 -27.14 9.82 -5.75
N LEU A 739 -26.40 10.92 -5.73
CA LEU A 739 -25.11 11.05 -5.05
C LEU A 739 -25.28 11.78 -3.72
N GLY A 740 -24.78 11.19 -2.65
CA GLY A 740 -24.85 11.77 -1.30
C GLY A 740 -23.48 11.88 -0.63
N ARG A 741 -23.46 12.47 0.56
CA ARG A 741 -22.25 12.64 1.38
C ARG A 741 -21.49 11.34 1.66
N PHE A 742 -22.22 10.22 1.68
CA PHE A 742 -21.65 8.90 1.98
C PHE A 742 -21.45 8.03 0.73
N GLY A 743 -21.57 8.62 -0.45
CA GLY A 743 -21.45 7.96 -1.74
C GLY A 743 -22.78 7.84 -2.49
N PRO A 744 -22.81 7.09 -3.61
CA PRO A 744 -24.01 6.85 -4.39
C PRO A 744 -25.02 5.99 -3.62
N TYR A 745 -26.31 6.28 -3.80
CA TYR A 745 -27.40 5.60 -3.10
C TYR A 745 -28.67 5.54 -3.97
N VAL A 746 -29.55 4.59 -3.64
CA VAL A 746 -30.95 4.59 -4.09
C VAL A 746 -31.85 4.94 -2.92
N GLN A 747 -32.92 5.66 -3.22
CA GLN A 747 -33.88 6.15 -2.26
C GLN A 747 -35.30 5.73 -2.64
N HIS A 748 -36.04 5.21 -1.68
CA HIS A 748 -37.49 4.99 -1.73
C HIS A 748 -38.17 5.59 -0.48
N GLY A 749 -38.97 6.55 -0.68
CA GLY A 749 -39.59 7.31 0.46
C GLY A 749 -38.54 7.83 1.44
N LYS A 750 -38.50 7.26 2.65
CA LYS A 750 -37.53 7.61 3.72
C LYS A 750 -36.37 6.60 3.82
N THR A 751 -36.37 5.56 3.03
CA THR A 751 -35.32 4.52 3.02
C THR A 751 -34.22 4.89 2.05
N TYR A 752 -32.96 4.90 2.55
CA TYR A 752 -31.76 5.18 1.78
C TYR A 752 -30.86 3.95 1.80
N ALA A 753 -30.58 3.35 0.65
CA ALA A 753 -29.67 2.22 0.53
C ALA A 753 -28.46 2.61 -0.32
N ASN A 754 -27.26 2.50 0.25
CA ASN A 754 -26.01 2.81 -0.48
C ASN A 754 -25.76 1.74 -1.53
N LEU A 755 -25.25 2.16 -2.67
CA LEU A 755 -24.78 1.27 -3.74
C LEU A 755 -23.52 0.51 -3.29
N GLY A 756 -23.35 -0.72 -3.79
CA GLY A 756 -22.14 -1.51 -3.63
C GLY A 756 -20.98 -0.97 -4.48
N LYS A 757 -19.81 -1.62 -4.36
CA LYS A 757 -18.61 -1.20 -5.13
C LYS A 757 -18.75 -1.45 -6.62
N ASP A 758 -19.58 -2.42 -6.99
CA ASP A 758 -19.79 -2.86 -8.37
C ASP A 758 -21.06 -2.24 -9.01
N ASP A 759 -21.78 -1.38 -8.25
CA ASP A 759 -23.00 -0.72 -8.71
C ASP A 759 -22.67 0.70 -9.19
N ASP A 760 -23.12 1.08 -10.41
CA ASP A 760 -23.03 2.44 -10.95
C ASP A 760 -24.34 3.19 -10.75
N VAL A 761 -24.28 4.42 -10.23
CA VAL A 761 -25.47 5.29 -10.01
C VAL A 761 -26.18 5.67 -11.29
N LEU A 762 -25.47 5.73 -12.41
CA LEU A 762 -26.01 6.05 -13.72
C LEU A 762 -26.64 4.84 -14.40
N GLU A 763 -26.16 3.63 -14.11
CA GLU A 763 -26.56 2.40 -14.82
C GLU A 763 -27.42 1.45 -13.97
N ILE A 764 -27.51 1.67 -12.65
CA ILE A 764 -28.28 0.78 -11.78
C ILE A 764 -29.70 0.56 -12.30
N GLY A 765 -30.08 -0.70 -12.47
CA GLY A 765 -31.40 -1.12 -12.96
C GLY A 765 -32.42 -1.32 -11.84
N ALA A 766 -33.69 -1.44 -12.22
CA ALA A 766 -34.85 -1.55 -11.32
C ALA A 766 -34.71 -2.68 -10.29
N ASN A 767 -34.42 -3.89 -10.75
CA ASN A 767 -34.35 -5.07 -9.87
C ASN A 767 -33.28 -4.88 -8.79
N ARG A 768 -32.09 -4.44 -9.18
CA ARG A 768 -30.98 -4.22 -8.24
C ARG A 768 -31.29 -3.11 -7.25
N ALA A 769 -31.92 -2.03 -7.69
CA ALA A 769 -32.35 -0.94 -6.82
C ALA A 769 -33.42 -1.39 -5.79
N ILE A 770 -34.37 -2.21 -6.23
CA ILE A 770 -35.39 -2.80 -5.34
C ILE A 770 -34.73 -3.75 -4.32
N ASP A 771 -33.82 -4.63 -4.76
CA ASP A 771 -33.10 -5.56 -3.88
C ASP A 771 -32.35 -4.80 -2.78
N LEU A 772 -31.67 -3.70 -3.12
CA LEU A 772 -30.95 -2.87 -2.15
C LEU A 772 -31.92 -2.18 -1.14
N ILE A 773 -33.06 -1.72 -1.60
CA ILE A 773 -34.11 -1.11 -0.73
C ILE A 773 -34.66 -2.19 0.20
N VAL A 774 -35.11 -3.33 -0.34
CA VAL A 774 -35.67 -4.44 0.44
C VAL A 774 -34.66 -4.98 1.44
N ALA A 775 -33.42 -5.18 1.04
CA ALA A 775 -32.34 -5.61 1.94
C ALA A 775 -32.09 -4.59 3.06
N LYS A 776 -32.27 -3.29 2.79
CA LYS A 776 -32.17 -2.23 3.79
C LYS A 776 -33.35 -2.19 4.73
N GLU A 777 -34.54 -2.48 4.25
CA GLU A 777 -35.79 -2.51 5.03
C GLU A 777 -35.88 -3.78 5.89
N GLN A 778 -35.48 -4.93 5.38
CA GLN A 778 -35.44 -6.21 6.09
C GLN A 778 -34.20 -6.37 6.98
N GLY A 779 -33.07 -5.83 6.59
CA GLY A 779 -31.82 -5.79 7.37
C GLY A 779 -31.83 -4.56 8.25
N GLY A 780 -32.40 -4.65 9.46
CA GLY A 780 -32.25 -3.63 10.49
C GLY A 780 -30.80 -3.17 10.57
N GLY A 781 -30.55 -1.88 10.30
CA GLY A 781 -29.27 -1.26 10.08
C GLY A 781 -28.16 -1.75 11.00
N ARG A 782 -26.99 -2.06 10.44
CA ARG A 782 -25.71 -1.97 11.13
C ARG A 782 -25.45 -0.49 11.47
N GLY A 783 -26.18 -0.01 12.49
CA GLY A 783 -26.05 1.33 12.98
C GLY A 783 -26.65 1.43 14.35
N ARG A 784 -25.85 1.31 15.38
CA ARG A 784 -26.08 1.27 16.82
C ARG A 784 -26.75 -0.03 17.31
N PRO A 785 -26.15 -0.74 18.28
CA PRO A 785 -26.89 -1.75 19.02
C PRO A 785 -28.17 -1.10 19.51
N ALA A 786 -29.27 -1.82 19.37
CA ALA A 786 -30.57 -1.41 19.95
C ALA A 786 -30.30 -0.97 21.38
N ALA A 787 -30.83 0.19 21.76
CA ALA A 787 -30.65 0.66 23.12
C ALA A 787 -31.09 -0.47 24.04
N ASP A 788 -30.18 -0.90 24.91
CA ASP A 788 -30.42 -1.91 25.94
C ASP A 788 -31.76 -1.57 26.61
N PRO A 789 -32.77 -2.43 26.53
CA PRO A 789 -34.04 -2.16 27.18
C PRO A 789 -33.84 -1.97 28.69
N GLY A 790 -32.69 -2.45 29.21
CA GLY A 790 -32.35 -2.39 30.62
C GLY A 790 -33.17 -3.38 31.46
N ARG A 791 -32.68 -3.66 32.66
CA ARG A 791 -33.35 -4.47 33.64
C ARG A 791 -34.36 -3.60 34.42
N PRO A 792 -35.68 -3.85 34.35
CA PRO A 792 -36.63 -3.13 35.15
C PRO A 792 -36.45 -3.48 36.63
N LEU A 793 -36.47 -2.48 37.49
CA LEU A 793 -36.40 -2.63 38.94
C LEU A 793 -37.75 -2.50 39.63
N GLY A 794 -38.68 -1.80 39.02
CA GLY A 794 -40.00 -1.53 39.58
C GLY A 794 -40.35 -0.05 39.46
N LYS A 795 -41.45 0.32 40.06
CA LYS A 795 -42.03 1.66 40.02
C LYS A 795 -41.74 2.41 41.32
N ASP A 796 -41.25 3.63 41.22
CA ASP A 796 -41.16 4.51 42.39
C ASP A 796 -42.56 5.06 42.73
N GLU A 797 -43.08 4.67 43.87
CA GLU A 797 -44.43 5.07 44.31
C GLU A 797 -44.57 6.58 44.52
N ALA A 798 -43.50 7.27 44.87
CA ALA A 798 -43.52 8.71 45.12
C ALA A 798 -43.59 9.54 43.84
N SER A 799 -42.88 9.10 42.75
CA SER A 799 -42.85 9.80 41.47
C SER A 799 -43.74 9.17 40.39
N GLY A 800 -44.26 7.97 40.62
CA GLY A 800 -45.06 7.21 39.68
C GLY A 800 -44.30 6.71 38.42
N ARG A 801 -42.96 6.69 38.43
CA ARG A 801 -42.14 6.36 37.29
C ARG A 801 -41.42 5.02 37.43
N ASP A 802 -41.24 4.34 36.30
CA ASP A 802 -40.50 3.09 36.24
C ASP A 802 -39.01 3.34 36.28
N LEU A 803 -38.30 2.58 37.12
CA LEU A 803 -36.84 2.59 37.25
C LEU A 803 -36.23 1.42 36.49
N VAL A 804 -35.23 1.73 35.67
CA VAL A 804 -34.55 0.75 34.82
C VAL A 804 -33.05 0.91 34.96
N VAL A 805 -32.34 -0.20 35.17
CA VAL A 805 -30.88 -0.25 35.12
C VAL A 805 -30.41 -0.50 33.68
N LYS A 806 -29.49 0.29 33.19
CA LYS A 806 -28.94 0.20 31.83
C LYS A 806 -27.42 0.21 31.83
N ALA A 807 -26.81 -0.45 30.84
CA ALA A 807 -25.39 -0.32 30.55
C ALA A 807 -25.11 1.00 29.82
N GLY A 808 -24.15 1.80 30.30
CA GLY A 808 -23.77 3.08 29.71
C GLY A 808 -22.28 3.17 29.39
N LYS A 809 -21.94 4.11 28.53
CA LYS A 809 -20.52 4.38 28.11
C LYS A 809 -19.58 4.62 29.31
N TYR A 810 -20.11 5.09 30.42
CA TYR A 810 -19.35 5.42 31.63
C TYR A 810 -19.64 4.46 32.80
N GLY A 811 -20.17 3.27 32.51
CA GLY A 811 -20.58 2.26 33.49
C GLY A 811 -22.10 2.12 33.61
N PRO A 812 -22.58 1.12 34.38
CA PRO A 812 -24.01 0.92 34.58
C PRO A 812 -24.64 2.09 35.34
N TYR A 813 -25.90 2.42 34.98
CA TYR A 813 -26.63 3.50 35.56
C TYR A 813 -28.13 3.15 35.71
N VAL A 814 -28.78 3.71 36.70
CA VAL A 814 -30.24 3.63 36.88
C VAL A 814 -30.89 4.89 36.34
N THR A 815 -32.03 4.75 35.72
CA THR A 815 -32.79 5.88 35.17
C THR A 815 -34.29 5.73 35.40
N ASP A 816 -34.98 6.86 35.66
CA ASP A 816 -36.43 7.00 35.71
C ASP A 816 -36.97 7.64 34.42
N GLY A 817 -36.16 7.74 33.37
CA GLY A 817 -36.47 8.38 32.09
C GLY A 817 -36.13 9.87 32.03
N GLU A 818 -35.96 10.58 33.17
CA GLU A 818 -35.56 11.98 33.25
C GLU A 818 -34.12 12.16 33.82
N VAL A 819 -33.81 11.40 34.85
CA VAL A 819 -32.52 11.47 35.55
C VAL A 819 -31.76 10.17 35.37
N ASN A 820 -30.49 10.27 35.06
CA ASN A 820 -29.59 9.14 34.98
C ASN A 820 -28.58 9.19 36.13
N ALA A 821 -28.64 8.22 37.02
CA ALA A 821 -27.72 8.09 38.15
C ALA A 821 -26.77 6.90 37.92
N THR A 822 -25.47 7.20 37.77
CA THR A 822 -24.41 6.17 37.55
C THR A 822 -24.18 5.41 38.86
N LEU A 823 -24.07 4.08 38.78
CA LEU A 823 -23.75 3.25 39.92
C LEU A 823 -22.27 3.45 40.33
N SER A 824 -22.02 3.40 41.65
CA SER A 824 -20.63 3.42 42.15
C SER A 824 -19.91 2.11 41.77
N LYS A 825 -18.55 2.11 41.76
CA LYS A 825 -17.75 0.93 41.47
C LYS A 825 -17.96 -0.25 42.44
N THR A 826 -18.55 0.04 43.60
CA THR A 826 -18.84 -0.94 44.66
C THR A 826 -20.25 -1.54 44.55
N MET A 827 -21.10 -1.03 43.63
CA MET A 827 -22.47 -1.50 43.43
C MET A 827 -22.59 -2.37 42.20
N SER A 828 -23.22 -3.53 42.32
CA SER A 828 -23.50 -4.42 41.18
C SER A 828 -24.84 -4.05 40.55
N ALA A 829 -24.85 -3.91 39.22
CA ALA A 829 -26.04 -3.70 38.43
C ALA A 829 -27.06 -4.84 38.54
N GLU A 830 -26.58 -6.05 38.85
CA GLU A 830 -27.39 -7.26 38.99
C GLU A 830 -28.06 -7.36 40.38
N ALA A 831 -27.41 -6.84 41.43
CA ALA A 831 -27.85 -6.93 42.80
C ALA A 831 -28.61 -5.65 43.30
N LEU A 832 -28.68 -4.61 42.46
CA LEU A 832 -29.31 -3.33 42.82
C LEU A 832 -30.81 -3.52 43.10
N THR A 833 -31.25 -3.10 44.29
CA THR A 833 -32.64 -3.13 44.73
C THR A 833 -33.41 -1.86 44.28
N LEU A 834 -34.77 -1.91 44.33
CA LEU A 834 -35.58 -0.78 43.96
C LEU A 834 -35.35 0.42 44.87
N ASP A 835 -35.24 0.21 46.19
CA ASP A 835 -35.02 1.27 47.17
C ASP A 835 -33.68 1.99 47.00
N GLU A 836 -32.63 1.24 46.71
CA GLU A 836 -31.28 1.79 46.39
C GLU A 836 -31.31 2.61 45.10
N ALA A 837 -32.05 2.13 44.08
CA ALA A 837 -32.20 2.83 42.81
C ALA A 837 -32.98 4.16 43.01
N ILE A 838 -34.06 4.18 43.80
CA ILE A 838 -34.81 5.37 44.17
C ILE A 838 -33.92 6.37 44.90
N ALA A 839 -33.13 5.90 45.86
CA ALA A 839 -32.19 6.73 46.61
C ALA A 839 -31.15 7.38 45.69
N LEU A 840 -30.56 6.61 44.74
CA LEU A 840 -29.58 7.10 43.78
C LEU A 840 -30.14 8.15 42.82
N VAL A 841 -31.34 7.94 42.29
CA VAL A 841 -32.00 8.88 41.37
C VAL A 841 -32.40 10.16 42.12
N ASN A 842 -32.90 10.03 43.34
CA ASN A 842 -33.30 11.21 44.18
C ASN A 842 -32.05 12.00 44.63
N ALA A 843 -30.97 11.36 45.02
CA ALA A 843 -29.71 12.03 45.33
C ALA A 843 -29.15 12.79 44.12
N LYS A 844 -29.24 12.21 42.93
CA LYS A 844 -28.80 12.85 41.69
C LYS A 844 -29.68 14.01 41.27
N ARG A 845 -31.00 13.88 41.51
CA ARG A 845 -31.98 14.99 41.31
C ARG A 845 -31.73 16.15 42.24
N ALA A 846 -31.46 15.87 43.50
CA ALA A 846 -31.13 16.89 44.51
C ALA A 846 -29.82 17.62 44.23
N ALA A 847 -28.86 16.94 43.63
CA ALA A 847 -27.55 17.51 43.22
C ALA A 847 -27.61 18.35 41.92
N GLY A 848 -28.79 18.72 41.39
CA GLY A 848 -28.96 19.59 40.23
C GLY A 848 -28.70 18.91 38.86
N GLY A 849 -28.70 17.61 38.80
CA GLY A 849 -28.41 16.83 37.60
C GLY A 849 -29.63 16.55 36.71
N GLY A 850 -30.37 17.55 36.32
CA GLY A 850 -31.50 17.38 35.38
C GLY A 850 -31.53 18.52 34.36
N LYS A 851 -30.94 18.33 33.17
CA LYS A 851 -31.27 19.09 31.95
C LYS A 851 -31.96 18.12 30.97
N PRO A 852 -33.16 18.43 30.47
CA PRO A 852 -33.83 17.52 29.55
C PRO A 852 -33.16 17.48 28.20
N ALA A 853 -32.98 16.29 27.64
CA ALA A 853 -32.57 16.07 26.28
C ALA A 853 -33.63 16.64 25.32
N LYS A 854 -33.22 17.57 24.46
CA LYS A 854 -34.05 18.12 23.39
C LYS A 854 -34.50 17.00 22.43
N ARG A 855 -35.77 16.63 22.51
CA ARG A 855 -36.47 15.89 21.44
C ARG A 855 -36.66 16.84 20.25
N GLY A 856 -36.34 16.33 19.04
CA GLY A 856 -36.49 17.04 17.80
C GLY A 856 -37.92 17.52 17.56
N ALA A 857 -38.07 18.82 17.35
CA ALA A 857 -39.36 19.45 17.02
C ALA A 857 -39.59 19.40 15.52
N VAL A 858 -40.74 18.85 15.18
CA VAL A 858 -41.39 18.91 13.88
C VAL A 858 -41.68 20.35 13.51
N ARG A 859 -41.22 20.81 12.37
CA ARG A 859 -41.62 22.11 11.79
C ARG A 859 -43.03 22.02 11.25
N LYS A 860 -43.94 22.78 11.80
CA LYS A 860 -45.13 23.29 11.10
C LYS A 860 -44.93 24.77 10.81
N GLY A 861 -45.26 25.12 9.60
CA GLY A 861 -45.10 26.46 9.06
C GLY A 861 -46.24 27.41 9.45
N SER A 862 -45.96 28.62 9.19
CA SER A 862 -46.73 29.77 8.69
C SER A 862 -46.91 30.94 9.64
N ALA A 863 -46.67 32.07 9.01
CA ALA A 863 -47.32 33.40 9.03
C ALA A 863 -46.88 34.47 10.09
N ARG A 864 -46.15 35.43 9.53
CA ARG A 864 -46.28 36.89 9.58
C ARG A 864 -47.02 37.54 10.76
N ALA A 865 -46.33 38.43 11.46
CA ALA A 865 -46.70 39.86 11.58
C ALA A 865 -45.67 40.63 12.39
N ALA A 866 -45.60 41.91 12.10
CA ALA A 866 -44.61 42.94 12.32
C ALA A 866 -44.60 43.57 13.71
N SER A 867 -43.51 44.36 13.86
CA SER A 867 -43.41 45.61 14.63
C SER A 867 -42.85 45.54 16.06
N GLY A 868 -41.82 46.38 16.25
CA GLY A 868 -41.82 47.27 17.40
C GLY A 868 -40.52 47.24 18.22
N ASP A 869 -39.67 48.19 17.89
CA ASP A 869 -38.83 49.06 18.74
C ASP A 869 -37.89 48.52 19.85
N LYS A 870 -36.70 49.08 19.76
CA LYS A 870 -35.58 49.26 20.74
C LYS A 870 -36.04 50.01 22.02
N PRO A 871 -35.29 50.05 23.14
CA PRO A 871 -33.89 50.54 23.11
C PRO A 871 -32.87 49.88 24.08
N ALA A 872 -31.67 50.35 23.92
CA ALA A 872 -30.43 50.03 24.60
C ALA A 872 -30.37 50.45 26.09
N ALA A 873 -29.52 49.77 26.88
CA ALA A 873 -28.84 50.34 28.02
C ALA A 873 -27.47 49.67 28.22
N LYS A 874 -26.47 50.51 28.24
CA LYS A 874 -25.08 50.35 28.69
C LYS A 874 -25.01 50.14 30.19
N LYS A 875 -23.94 49.42 30.65
CA LYS A 875 -23.00 49.83 31.74
C LYS A 875 -22.09 48.64 32.04
N THR A 876 -20.87 48.76 31.90
CA THR A 876 -19.69 49.40 32.50
C THR A 876 -18.91 48.46 33.43
N ALA A 877 -17.66 48.44 33.16
CA ALA A 877 -16.49 47.78 33.73
C ALA A 877 -16.25 47.94 35.22
N ALA A 878 -15.57 46.99 35.81
CA ALA A 878 -14.68 47.27 36.94
C ALA A 878 -13.42 46.37 36.89
N LYS A 879 -12.29 47.04 37.07
CA LYS A 879 -10.91 46.61 37.11
C LYS A 879 -10.48 46.21 38.53
N LYS A 880 -9.60 45.23 38.64
CA LYS A 880 -8.35 45.09 39.40
C LYS A 880 -8.39 45.20 40.96
N PRO A 881 -7.30 44.75 41.71
CA PRO A 881 -5.87 44.95 41.44
C PRO A 881 -4.93 43.76 41.73
N ALA A 882 -3.67 43.96 41.29
CA ALA A 882 -2.48 43.19 41.52
C ALA A 882 -1.79 43.52 42.87
N ALA A 883 -1.00 42.57 43.38
CA ALA A 883 -0.01 42.84 44.40
C ALA A 883 1.35 42.22 43.99
N LYS A 884 2.35 43.13 43.98
CA LYS A 884 3.79 42.88 43.88
C LYS A 884 4.36 42.51 45.26
N LYS A 885 5.45 41.71 45.24
CA LYS A 885 6.70 41.89 46.05
C LYS A 885 7.72 40.93 45.45
N ALA A 886 8.82 41.42 44.89
CA ALA A 886 10.09 42.01 45.35
C ALA A 886 11.05 40.96 45.95
N ALA A 887 12.00 40.60 45.18
CA ALA A 887 13.45 40.67 45.12
C ALA A 887 14.24 40.44 46.41
N ALA A 888 15.21 39.53 46.34
CA ALA A 888 16.54 39.71 46.88
C ALA A 888 17.58 38.86 46.15
N LYS A 889 18.69 39.52 45.81
CA LYS A 889 19.96 38.99 45.29
C LYS A 889 20.79 38.36 46.38
N THR A 890 21.62 37.38 46.03
CA THR A 890 23.07 37.26 46.40
C THR A 890 23.62 36.12 45.57
N SER A 891 24.48 36.25 44.65
CA SER A 891 25.95 36.38 44.48
C SER A 891 26.76 35.31 45.29
N SER A 892 27.46 34.48 44.53
CA SER A 892 28.91 34.26 44.36
C SER A 892 29.26 32.80 44.19
N ALA A 893 29.84 32.43 43.07
CA ALA A 893 31.23 32.04 42.86
C ALA A 893 31.64 30.68 43.42
N GLY A 894 32.10 29.86 42.49
CA GLY A 894 32.83 28.59 42.62
C GLY A 894 32.75 27.86 41.30
#